data_324d0382b4d869bf150a2c174cf29627
#
_entry.id   324d0382b4d869bf150a2c174cf29627
#
_cell.length_a   1.000
_cell.length_b   1.000
_cell.length_c   1.000
_cell.angle_alpha   90.00
_cell.angle_beta   90.00
_cell.angle_gamma   90.00
#
_symmetry.space_group_name_H-M   'P 1'
#
loop_
_entity.id
_entity.type
_entity.pdbx_description
1 polymer ?
#
loop_
_entity_poly.entity_id
_entity_poly.type
_entity_poly.pdbx_seq_one_letter_code
_entity_poly.pdbx_strand_id
1 'polypeptide(L)'
;MKTRNRYLVITALAAPLLLTACADNDVYDPNKVRPVPPVENPLGDDFVAPDGFDWSMITTVKLDIEVKDELNGQYNYLAEVFTTNPLSDKTATPIAAGYAKGGSNFVAEISIPKSTERIFIRQTDPKQRKEVYEFTTPENGGTLNCKLYYYYTGGTTTRSTTGSTSAFNAAKAAGVTELEDKTYTEETPVIPTVPDKSDDPINQYNPNAFNDGARIVIPAGKEDNTAYRMQSGKGTIFVKGTLIVKNLTSQFDIYVLNGGKIEFIEGRTFTSFPKVVVEKGGTIETKEKFGMKNGEWFIGGTFIANADVIFEPSVTSTTIASDATITVNNGIFRPNSQVFKNFGTIIAANLTTTQGNTTEIYNAGTIEVAEELYINNTNFYNKSEVNAGTFKMNNNSNVLNQGKISTHDFDFITSTLSNYGMLLVDEQTGTFGTNNTKAASMINHYEGIVKGYRLSGGMSFYNDGFGEFTFFENKSVDMLYNSCTLIVKEKFLWTNVTLDNGSITGGKPDNLSATENNASLWKPVPEMSNSSPANYTLKNGSMIKASLYNVTNAPNYFKGEGNNPSLLQLGAVHISNRSDTYLSDLVLEMPENAFTYSNGATGINNGRWLTTGVSTTGWEESKYTFSTCGGYYNPGNPGNPDPEDPEKPVIVDNTVYTYAFEDNWPVYGDFDLNDIVTSIDKITITQRSNGSIESYKLNGTLQAVGASKKLGLGIRFLGFNTSNVTELKGNIKGTTQLSFESNQSNPVVIICNDAHLFMGNAENDRGFINTLEDNSNNKDGVKFEISIGFKDGAVKLEDININKIDMFVISREADAKSKRSEIHVAGYTPTDLGNAKQFGLGNDNSSVTDKRYYLSKENLAWGVVIPSEFAWPLEYKNVKNVYEDFAGWVISGGKDNKDWYKNHNGQIFKK
;
A
#
# COMPACT_ATOMS: atom_id res chain seq x y z
N MET A 1 8.99 89.76 -6.52
CA MET A 1 7.82 90.55 -6.91
C MET A 1 6.63 89.59 -6.68
N LYS A 2 5.93 89.88 -5.58
CA LYS A 2 4.51 90.30 -5.51
C LYS A 2 3.60 89.48 -6.48
N THR A 3 2.62 88.73 -6.09
CA THR A 3 1.47 88.81 -5.18
C THR A 3 0.43 87.98 -5.87
N ARG A 4 -0.52 87.34 -5.37
CA ARG A 4 -1.55 87.55 -4.35
C ARG A 4 -2.51 86.31 -4.32
N ASN A 5 -2.88 85.92 -3.15
CA ASN A 5 -3.99 85.03 -2.83
C ASN A 5 -5.32 85.49 -3.45
N ARG A 6 -6.15 84.53 -3.87
CA ARG A 6 -7.60 84.64 -3.86
C ARG A 6 -8.24 83.39 -3.37
N TYR A 7 -8.82 83.49 -2.16
CA TYR A 7 -9.77 82.54 -1.65
C TYR A 7 -11.09 82.64 -2.43
N LEU A 8 -11.59 81.50 -2.87
CA LEU A 8 -13.00 81.45 -3.37
C LEU A 8 -13.79 80.74 -2.29
N VAL A 9 -14.67 81.47 -1.62
CA VAL A 9 -15.69 80.94 -0.72
C VAL A 9 -16.84 80.48 -1.57
N ILE A 10 -17.09 79.15 -1.57
CA ILE A 10 -18.33 78.61 -2.13
C ILE A 10 -19.28 78.38 -0.96
N THR A 11 -20.29 79.21 -0.86
CA THR A 11 -21.46 79.03 0.00
C THR A 11 -22.28 77.83 -0.53
N ALA A 12 -22.30 76.79 0.20
CA ALA A 12 -23.24 75.69 -0.06
C ALA A 12 -24.64 76.09 0.46
N LEU A 13 -25.60 76.21 -0.43
CA LEU A 13 -27.02 76.18 -0.06
C LEU A 13 -27.43 74.83 0.35
N ALA A 14 -27.69 74.62 1.66
CA ALA A 14 -28.39 73.50 2.14
C ALA A 14 -29.90 73.63 1.83
N ALA A 15 -30.38 72.82 0.90
CA ALA A 15 -31.81 72.58 0.75
C ALA A 15 -32.16 71.38 1.66
N PRO A 16 -33.16 71.48 2.51
CA PRO A 16 -33.67 70.35 3.24
C PRO A 16 -34.46 69.42 2.30
N LEU A 17 -33.88 68.34 1.92
CA LEU A 17 -34.65 67.20 1.35
C LEU A 17 -35.46 66.60 2.50
N LEU A 18 -36.74 66.90 2.53
CA LEU A 18 -37.75 66.19 3.28
C LEU A 18 -37.82 64.77 2.68
N LEU A 19 -37.06 63.84 3.25
CA LEU A 19 -37.32 62.46 3.13
C LEU A 19 -38.62 62.17 3.85
N THR A 20 -39.74 62.09 3.12
CA THR A 20 -40.91 61.34 3.56
C THR A 20 -40.48 59.92 3.75
N ALA A 21 -40.14 59.59 4.99
CA ALA A 21 -40.11 58.19 5.41
C ALA A 21 -41.55 57.65 5.28
N CYS A 22 -41.80 56.91 4.21
CA CYS A 22 -42.90 55.94 4.25
C CYS A 22 -42.59 55.03 5.42
N ALA A 23 -43.28 55.25 6.52
CA ALA A 23 -43.38 54.25 7.55
C ALA A 23 -44.12 53.06 6.93
N ASP A 24 -43.37 52.15 6.38
CA ASP A 24 -43.88 50.82 6.13
C ASP A 24 -44.29 50.27 7.49
N ASN A 25 -45.57 50.15 7.69
CA ASN A 25 -46.18 49.41 8.77
C ASN A 25 -45.98 47.90 8.53
N ASP A 26 -44.74 47.48 8.32
CA ASP A 26 -44.40 46.08 8.33
C ASP A 26 -44.48 45.63 9.78
N VAL A 27 -45.63 45.06 10.11
CA VAL A 27 -45.82 44.26 11.32
C VAL A 27 -44.61 43.35 11.43
N TYR A 28 -43.76 43.54 12.42
CA TYR A 28 -42.58 42.76 12.69
C TYR A 28 -42.96 41.24 12.68
N ASP A 29 -42.65 40.56 11.59
CA ASP A 29 -42.75 39.12 11.47
C ASP A 29 -41.42 38.51 11.96
N PRO A 30 -41.41 37.89 13.15
CA PRO A 30 -40.17 37.26 13.67
C PRO A 30 -39.69 36.08 12.81
N ASN A 31 -40.51 35.61 11.84
CA ASN A 31 -40.14 34.55 10.91
C ASN A 31 -39.62 35.09 9.59
N LYS A 32 -39.66 36.38 9.33
CA LYS A 32 -39.11 37.00 8.12
C LYS A 32 -37.61 37.16 8.26
N VAL A 33 -36.85 36.29 7.61
CA VAL A 33 -35.39 36.41 7.51
C VAL A 33 -35.08 37.62 6.65
N ARG A 34 -34.35 38.64 7.17
CA ARG A 34 -33.90 39.76 6.37
C ARG A 34 -32.91 39.30 5.32
N PRO A 35 -33.03 39.67 4.04
CA PRO A 35 -32.02 39.40 3.05
C PRO A 35 -30.68 40.01 3.50
N VAL A 36 -29.66 39.19 3.53
CA VAL A 36 -28.27 39.62 3.70
C VAL A 36 -27.64 39.66 2.31
N PRO A 37 -27.28 40.86 1.78
CA PRO A 37 -26.67 40.93 0.45
C PRO A 37 -25.31 40.25 0.46
N PRO A 38 -24.93 39.57 -0.64
CA PRO A 38 -23.58 38.99 -0.79
C PRO A 38 -22.54 40.12 -0.93
N VAL A 39 -21.30 39.78 -0.57
CA VAL A 39 -20.12 40.68 -0.81
C VAL A 39 -19.23 40.02 -1.86
N GLU A 40 -18.29 40.82 -2.42
CA GLU A 40 -17.33 40.32 -3.40
C GLU A 40 -16.44 39.18 -2.82
N ASN A 41 -16.00 38.27 -3.69
CA ASN A 41 -15.12 37.17 -3.30
C ASN A 41 -13.70 37.73 -3.03
N PRO A 42 -13.19 37.67 -1.79
CA PRO A 42 -11.88 38.22 -1.45
C PRO A 42 -10.70 37.44 -2.07
N LEU A 43 -10.95 36.22 -2.55
CA LEU A 43 -9.95 35.40 -3.25
C LEU A 43 -9.87 35.70 -4.75
N GLY A 44 -10.78 36.59 -5.25
CA GLY A 44 -10.94 36.96 -6.66
C GLY A 44 -12.20 36.36 -7.29
N ASP A 45 -12.82 37.09 -8.19
CA ASP A 45 -14.13 36.74 -8.80
C ASP A 45 -14.11 35.40 -9.52
N ASP A 46 -12.95 35.02 -10.10
CA ASP A 46 -12.76 33.78 -10.82
C ASP A 46 -12.28 32.63 -9.92
N PHE A 47 -12.08 32.85 -8.61
CA PHE A 47 -11.59 31.80 -7.71
C PHE A 47 -12.75 31.01 -7.15
N VAL A 48 -12.94 29.83 -7.73
CA VAL A 48 -14.03 28.87 -7.42
C VAL A 48 -13.41 27.52 -7.13
N ALA A 49 -13.76 26.92 -6.01
CA ALA A 49 -13.39 25.54 -5.75
C ALA A 49 -14.27 24.59 -6.62
N PRO A 50 -13.72 23.52 -7.16
CA PRO A 50 -14.48 22.56 -7.96
C PRO A 50 -15.71 22.01 -7.23
N ASP A 51 -16.76 21.65 -7.96
CA ASP A 51 -17.91 20.98 -7.38
C ASP A 51 -17.50 19.69 -6.68
N GLY A 52 -17.98 19.50 -5.47
CA GLY A 52 -17.62 18.34 -4.64
C GLY A 52 -16.22 18.43 -4.00
N PHE A 53 -15.56 19.60 -4.05
CA PHE A 53 -14.28 19.78 -3.36
C PHE A 53 -14.43 19.53 -1.86
N ASP A 54 -13.59 18.63 -1.36
CA ASP A 54 -13.52 18.31 0.05
C ASP A 54 -12.46 19.14 0.76
N TRP A 55 -12.91 20.10 1.56
CA TRP A 55 -12.05 20.98 2.37
C TRP A 55 -11.30 20.24 3.48
N SER A 56 -11.63 18.99 3.75
CA SER A 56 -10.89 18.19 4.70
C SER A 56 -9.50 17.86 4.17
N MET A 57 -8.48 18.16 4.94
CA MET A 57 -7.10 17.72 4.69
C MET A 57 -6.78 16.39 5.36
N ILE A 58 -7.79 15.76 5.93
CA ILE A 58 -7.70 14.51 6.68
C ILE A 58 -8.43 13.42 5.90
N THR A 59 -7.81 12.26 5.76
CA THR A 59 -8.45 11.06 5.21
C THR A 59 -8.62 10.01 6.29
N THR A 60 -9.67 9.21 6.16
CA THR A 60 -9.93 8.10 7.07
C THR A 60 -9.57 6.78 6.38
N VAL A 61 -8.77 5.97 7.05
CA VAL A 61 -8.36 4.64 6.60
C VAL A 61 -8.80 3.61 7.61
N LYS A 62 -9.57 2.64 7.16
CA LYS A 62 -9.92 1.46 7.96
C LYS A 62 -8.81 0.43 7.82
N LEU A 63 -8.17 0.09 8.92
CA LEU A 63 -7.12 -0.93 8.98
C LEU A 63 -7.72 -2.26 9.42
N ASP A 64 -7.34 -3.31 8.73
CA ASP A 64 -7.60 -4.70 9.13
C ASP A 64 -6.23 -5.39 9.29
N ILE A 65 -5.78 -5.51 10.56
CA ILE A 65 -4.42 -5.89 10.90
C ILE A 65 -4.41 -7.35 11.35
N GLU A 66 -3.78 -8.19 10.53
CA GLU A 66 -3.59 -9.61 10.78
C GLU A 66 -2.15 -9.88 11.20
N VAL A 67 -1.96 -10.51 12.36
CA VAL A 67 -0.65 -10.87 12.90
C VAL A 67 -0.25 -12.29 12.48
N LYS A 68 1.07 -12.53 12.33
CA LYS A 68 1.59 -13.88 12.19
C LYS A 68 1.59 -14.53 13.56
N ASP A 69 0.57 -15.34 13.83
CA ASP A 69 0.48 -16.06 15.08
C ASP A 69 1.34 -17.31 15.09
N GLU A 70 2.36 -17.34 15.93
CA GLU A 70 3.26 -18.45 16.17
C GLU A 70 2.87 -19.26 17.42
N LEU A 71 1.78 -18.88 18.10
CA LEU A 71 1.40 -19.40 19.40
C LEU A 71 -0.05 -19.96 19.43
N ASN A 72 -0.55 -20.40 18.26
CA ASN A 72 -1.84 -21.09 18.11
C ASN A 72 -3.06 -20.32 18.66
N GLY A 73 -3.09 -19.00 18.52
CA GLY A 73 -4.18 -18.13 18.95
C GLY A 73 -4.33 -18.00 20.47
N GLN A 74 -3.35 -18.42 21.25
CA GLN A 74 -3.44 -18.40 22.71
C GLN A 74 -3.16 -17.02 23.31
N TYR A 75 -2.32 -16.21 22.65
CA TYR A 75 -1.82 -14.96 23.19
C TYR A 75 -2.13 -13.77 22.27
N ASN A 76 -2.18 -12.61 22.86
CA ASN A 76 -2.39 -11.36 22.17
C ASN A 76 -1.07 -10.75 21.67
N TYR A 77 -1.07 -10.21 20.48
CA TYR A 77 -0.02 -9.39 19.89
C TYR A 77 -0.47 -7.94 19.93
N LEU A 78 0.35 -7.05 20.45
CA LEU A 78 0.06 -5.60 20.40
C LEU A 78 0.44 -5.08 19.03
N ALA A 79 -0.52 -4.47 18.32
CA ALA A 79 -0.29 -3.75 17.08
C ALA A 79 -0.47 -2.24 17.32
N GLU A 80 0.54 -1.44 16.99
CA GLU A 80 0.56 0.00 17.17
C GLU A 80 0.80 0.66 15.81
N VAL A 81 -0.02 1.64 15.45
CA VAL A 81 -0.01 2.31 14.14
C VAL A 81 0.60 3.70 14.24
N PHE A 82 1.50 4.04 13.33
CA PHE A 82 2.23 5.31 13.31
C PHE A 82 2.17 5.94 11.91
N THR A 83 2.22 7.27 11.84
CA THR A 83 2.38 8.03 10.59
C THR A 83 3.85 8.32 10.26
N THR A 84 4.73 8.15 11.24
CA THR A 84 6.20 8.24 11.09
C THR A 84 6.82 6.95 11.56
N ASN A 85 7.99 6.63 10.99
CA ASN A 85 8.68 5.40 11.36
C ASN A 85 9.15 5.41 12.83
N PRO A 86 8.58 4.58 13.72
CA PRO A 86 8.92 4.57 15.14
C PRO A 86 10.32 4.04 15.45
N LEU A 87 11.06 3.55 14.45
CA LEU A 87 12.44 3.12 14.61
C LEU A 87 13.42 4.25 14.31
N SER A 88 13.11 5.12 13.36
CA SER A 88 13.91 6.28 13.02
C SER A 88 13.58 7.49 13.91
N ASP A 89 12.32 7.64 14.28
CA ASP A 89 11.83 8.72 15.15
C ASP A 89 11.41 8.17 16.51
N LYS A 90 12.27 8.38 17.52
CA LYS A 90 11.98 7.94 18.89
C LYS A 90 10.89 8.72 19.60
N THR A 91 10.45 9.83 19.01
CA THR A 91 9.35 10.65 19.51
C THR A 91 8.02 10.24 18.90
N ALA A 92 8.05 9.36 17.89
CA ALA A 92 6.84 8.87 17.25
C ALA A 92 5.91 8.22 18.26
N THR A 93 4.66 8.64 18.25
CA THR A 93 3.60 8.11 19.08
C THR A 93 2.56 7.39 18.23
N PRO A 94 1.97 6.29 18.69
CA PRO A 94 0.96 5.59 17.92
C PRO A 94 -0.33 6.41 17.85
N ILE A 95 -0.89 6.49 16.66
CA ILE A 95 -2.22 7.08 16.41
C ILE A 95 -3.36 6.07 16.61
N ALA A 96 -3.06 4.79 16.66
CA ALA A 96 -3.95 3.72 17.05
C ALA A 96 -3.15 2.57 17.63
N ALA A 97 -3.73 1.83 18.58
CA ALA A 97 -3.16 0.59 19.09
C ALA A 97 -4.26 -0.37 19.54
N GLY A 98 -4.00 -1.66 19.46
CA GLY A 98 -4.91 -2.70 19.89
C GLY A 98 -4.28 -4.07 19.77
N TYR A 99 -5.07 -5.10 20.13
CA TYR A 99 -4.63 -6.47 20.17
C TYR A 99 -5.17 -7.26 18.97
N ALA A 100 -4.30 -8.08 18.40
CA ALA A 100 -4.66 -9.10 17.42
C ALA A 100 -4.10 -10.46 17.86
N LYS A 101 -4.68 -11.55 17.38
CA LYS A 101 -4.17 -12.91 17.58
C LYS A 101 -4.64 -13.81 16.43
N GLY A 102 -4.14 -15.03 16.35
CA GLY A 102 -4.58 -15.98 15.34
C GLY A 102 -6.09 -16.12 15.27
N GLY A 103 -6.67 -15.84 14.11
CA GLY A 103 -8.11 -15.84 13.87
C GLY A 103 -8.90 -14.64 14.41
N SER A 104 -8.22 -13.61 14.93
CA SER A 104 -8.86 -12.37 15.39
C SER A 104 -7.99 -11.15 15.11
N ASN A 105 -8.31 -10.44 14.01
CA ASN A 105 -7.59 -9.26 13.58
C ASN A 105 -7.87 -8.05 14.47
N PHE A 106 -6.91 -7.13 14.56
CA PHE A 106 -7.15 -5.80 15.08
C PHE A 106 -7.71 -4.91 13.97
N VAL A 107 -8.94 -4.45 14.16
CA VAL A 107 -9.59 -3.53 13.21
C VAL A 107 -9.65 -2.15 13.85
N ALA A 108 -9.10 -1.14 13.16
CA ALA A 108 -9.12 0.25 13.57
C ALA A 108 -9.49 1.16 12.42
N GLU A 109 -10.07 2.31 12.73
CA GLU A 109 -10.26 3.41 11.79
C GLU A 109 -9.37 4.56 12.22
N ILE A 110 -8.43 4.95 11.38
CA ILE A 110 -7.47 6.04 11.66
C ILE A 110 -7.76 7.24 10.78
N SER A 111 -7.49 8.43 11.32
CA SER A 111 -7.53 9.70 10.58
C SER A 111 -6.12 10.23 10.42
N ILE A 112 -5.71 10.45 9.19
CA ILE A 112 -4.35 10.86 8.84
C ILE A 112 -4.39 12.02 7.83
N PRO A 113 -3.35 12.87 7.76
CA PRO A 113 -3.22 13.86 6.70
C PRO A 113 -3.31 13.22 5.31
N LYS A 114 -4.03 13.82 4.37
CA LYS A 114 -4.10 13.35 2.97
C LYS A 114 -2.75 13.33 2.25
N SER A 115 -1.75 14.02 2.79
CA SER A 115 -0.35 13.98 2.33
C SER A 115 0.43 12.78 2.86
N THR A 116 -0.14 11.96 3.76
CA THR A 116 0.53 10.79 4.32
C THR A 116 0.52 9.65 3.30
N GLU A 117 1.67 9.35 2.74
CA GLU A 117 1.83 8.28 1.74
C GLU A 117 2.00 6.90 2.36
N ARG A 118 2.46 6.83 3.62
CA ARG A 118 2.81 5.59 4.30
C ARG A 118 2.41 5.61 5.76
N ILE A 119 2.04 4.45 6.24
CA ILE A 119 1.86 4.17 7.67
C ILE A 119 2.79 3.03 8.09
N PHE A 120 3.12 3.01 9.35
CA PHE A 120 4.00 2.01 9.96
C PHE A 120 3.23 1.29 11.06
N ILE A 121 3.30 -0.03 11.09
CA ILE A 121 2.65 -0.82 12.12
C ILE A 121 3.72 -1.59 12.88
N ARG A 122 3.86 -1.28 14.17
CA ARG A 122 4.74 -2.01 15.07
C ARG A 122 3.96 -3.15 15.73
N GLN A 123 4.38 -4.37 15.49
CA GLN A 123 3.91 -5.53 16.22
C GLN A 123 4.82 -5.77 17.43
N THR A 124 4.25 -5.93 18.60
CA THR A 124 4.92 -6.49 19.78
C THR A 124 4.29 -7.85 20.06
N ASP A 125 5.06 -8.89 19.99
CA ASP A 125 4.60 -10.24 20.24
C ASP A 125 4.56 -10.56 21.75
N PRO A 126 3.96 -11.69 22.18
CA PRO A 126 3.92 -12.09 23.59
C PRO A 126 5.30 -12.28 24.25
N LYS A 127 6.36 -12.47 23.45
CA LYS A 127 7.75 -12.54 23.90
C LYS A 127 8.44 -11.16 23.92
N GLN A 128 7.64 -10.07 23.76
CA GLN A 128 8.14 -8.68 23.73
C GLN A 128 9.05 -8.35 22.54
N ARG A 129 9.09 -9.19 21.50
CA ARG A 129 9.80 -8.87 20.26
C ARG A 129 9.01 -7.83 19.47
N LYS A 130 9.70 -6.82 18.95
CA LYS A 130 9.10 -5.71 18.21
C LYS A 130 9.51 -5.76 16.74
N GLU A 131 8.53 -5.77 15.86
CA GLU A 131 8.73 -5.67 14.42
C GLU A 131 7.88 -4.53 13.87
N VAL A 132 8.40 -3.81 12.89
CA VAL A 132 7.68 -2.71 12.25
C VAL A 132 7.50 -3.01 10.77
N TYR A 133 6.29 -2.86 10.31
CA TYR A 133 5.87 -3.10 8.92
C TYR A 133 5.40 -1.78 8.31
N GLU A 134 5.72 -1.57 7.05
CA GLU A 134 5.36 -0.38 6.29
C GLU A 134 4.25 -0.71 5.29
N PHE A 135 3.26 0.17 5.20
CA PHE A 135 2.16 0.04 4.25
C PHE A 135 1.92 1.36 3.55
N THR A 136 1.62 1.31 2.25
CA THR A 136 1.22 2.48 1.47
C THR A 136 -0.25 2.80 1.77
N THR A 137 -0.54 4.07 2.04
CA THR A 137 -1.89 4.54 2.30
C THR A 137 -2.72 4.60 1.01
N PRO A 138 -4.00 4.20 1.02
CA PRO A 138 -4.87 4.39 -0.12
C PRO A 138 -5.11 5.88 -0.38
N GLU A 139 -4.97 6.34 -1.63
CA GLU A 139 -5.08 7.77 -2.00
C GLU A 139 -6.37 8.45 -1.54
N ASN A 140 -7.50 7.74 -1.52
CA ASN A 140 -8.81 8.28 -1.19
C ASN A 140 -9.39 7.68 0.11
N GLY A 141 -8.54 7.14 0.98
CA GLY A 141 -9.00 6.38 2.12
C GLY A 141 -9.55 5.00 1.73
N GLY A 142 -10.31 4.39 2.63
CA GLY A 142 -10.88 3.05 2.42
C GLY A 142 -10.25 2.01 3.33
N THR A 143 -10.36 0.74 2.96
CA THR A 143 -9.84 -0.36 3.79
C THR A 143 -8.44 -0.78 3.34
N LEU A 144 -7.51 -0.87 4.28
CA LEU A 144 -6.17 -1.37 4.11
C LEU A 144 -5.99 -2.65 4.92
N ASN A 145 -5.79 -3.76 4.21
CA ASN A 145 -5.52 -5.05 4.83
C ASN A 145 -4.03 -5.16 5.13
N CYS A 146 -3.68 -5.11 6.42
CA CYS A 146 -2.31 -5.10 6.89
C CYS A 146 -1.92 -6.47 7.44
N LYS A 147 -1.26 -7.27 6.64
CA LYS A 147 -0.69 -8.54 7.10
C LYS A 147 0.71 -8.32 7.66
N LEU A 148 0.88 -8.52 8.95
CA LEU A 148 2.16 -8.37 9.63
C LEU A 148 3.03 -9.63 9.45
N TYR A 149 3.09 -10.09 8.23
CA TYR A 149 3.94 -11.17 7.74
C TYR A 149 3.88 -11.19 6.22
N TYR A 150 4.91 -11.69 5.61
CA TYR A 150 4.95 -11.79 4.15
C TYR A 150 4.11 -12.98 3.70
N TYR A 151 2.97 -12.69 3.10
CA TYR A 151 2.07 -13.69 2.56
C TYR A 151 1.40 -13.19 1.29
N TYR A 152 1.49 -13.96 0.22
CA TYR A 152 0.84 -13.64 -1.04
C TYR A 152 -0.63 -14.08 -1.02
N THR A 153 -1.55 -13.18 -1.33
CA THR A 153 -3.00 -13.44 -1.29
C THR A 153 -3.66 -13.56 -2.67
N GLY A 154 -2.88 -13.75 -3.73
CA GLY A 154 -3.43 -14.03 -5.07
C GLY A 154 -4.36 -12.95 -5.63
N GLY A 155 -4.11 -11.69 -5.37
CA GLY A 155 -4.88 -10.56 -5.93
C GLY A 155 -4.05 -9.80 -6.97
N THR A 156 -4.71 -9.26 -7.99
CA THR A 156 -4.12 -8.27 -8.88
C THR A 156 -3.85 -6.99 -8.09
N THR A 157 -2.74 -6.94 -7.38
CA THR A 157 -2.28 -5.71 -6.79
C THR A 157 -1.80 -4.80 -7.91
N THR A 158 -2.44 -3.66 -8.07
CA THR A 158 -1.84 -2.57 -8.84
C THR A 158 -0.47 -2.29 -8.25
N ARG A 159 0.55 -2.49 -9.08
CA ARG A 159 1.96 -2.32 -8.77
C ARG A 159 2.19 -1.04 -7.99
N SER A 160 2.63 -1.12 -6.73
CA SER A 160 3.10 0.04 -6.00
C SER A 160 4.39 0.53 -6.63
N THR A 161 4.41 1.77 -7.10
CA THR A 161 5.59 2.38 -7.73
C THR A 161 6.55 3.03 -6.72
N THR A 162 6.26 2.94 -5.43
CA THR A 162 6.95 3.73 -4.38
C THR A 162 7.94 2.93 -3.51
N GLY A 163 8.15 1.65 -3.78
CA GLY A 163 9.12 0.84 -3.06
C GLY A 163 10.57 1.03 -3.52
N SER A 164 11.52 0.38 -2.84
CA SER A 164 12.91 0.36 -3.29
C SER A 164 13.05 -0.20 -4.69
N THR A 165 13.84 0.46 -5.51
CA THR A 165 14.25 0.01 -6.84
C THR A 165 15.76 -0.04 -6.99
N SER A 166 16.50 0.03 -5.88
CA SER A 166 17.97 0.11 -5.89
C SER A 166 18.59 -1.14 -6.49
N ALA A 167 18.09 -2.33 -6.12
CA ALA A 167 18.58 -3.59 -6.66
C ALA A 167 18.19 -3.76 -8.13
N PHE A 168 16.99 -3.38 -8.51
CA PHE A 168 16.56 -3.37 -9.91
C PHE A 168 17.42 -2.45 -10.78
N ASN A 169 17.72 -1.24 -10.29
CA ASN A 169 18.60 -0.32 -11.01
C ASN A 169 20.02 -0.87 -11.13
N ALA A 170 20.53 -1.56 -10.13
CA ALA A 170 21.81 -2.26 -10.19
C ALA A 170 21.78 -3.40 -11.22
N ALA A 171 20.69 -4.18 -11.30
CA ALA A 171 20.50 -5.20 -12.31
C ALA A 171 20.51 -4.62 -13.72
N LYS A 172 19.82 -3.52 -13.97
CA LYS A 172 19.85 -2.78 -15.25
C LYS A 172 21.24 -2.29 -15.59
N ALA A 173 21.95 -1.71 -14.62
CA ALA A 173 23.33 -1.25 -14.84
C ALA A 173 24.29 -2.40 -15.16
N ALA A 174 24.01 -3.62 -14.68
CA ALA A 174 24.73 -4.84 -15.02
C ALA A 174 24.29 -5.45 -16.37
N GLY A 175 23.36 -4.85 -17.10
CA GLY A 175 22.86 -5.32 -18.40
C GLY A 175 21.79 -6.39 -18.33
N VAL A 176 21.19 -6.65 -17.15
CA VAL A 176 20.07 -7.57 -17.01
C VAL A 176 18.81 -6.91 -17.55
N THR A 177 18.09 -7.63 -18.42
CA THR A 177 16.84 -7.17 -19.03
C THR A 177 15.67 -8.01 -18.51
N GLU A 178 14.55 -7.36 -18.20
CA GLU A 178 13.30 -8.06 -17.87
C GLU A 178 12.29 -7.96 -19.01
N LEU A 179 11.28 -8.84 -18.98
CA LEU A 179 10.15 -8.76 -19.88
C LEU A 179 9.32 -7.52 -19.59
N GLU A 180 8.89 -6.83 -20.63
CA GLU A 180 7.83 -5.82 -20.51
C GLU A 180 6.53 -6.50 -20.12
N ASP A 181 5.76 -5.87 -19.22
CA ASP A 181 4.50 -6.44 -18.78
C ASP A 181 3.48 -6.51 -19.93
N LYS A 182 2.80 -7.65 -20.01
CA LYS A 182 1.73 -7.89 -20.98
C LYS A 182 0.49 -8.39 -20.28
N THR A 183 -0.66 -7.94 -20.77
CA THR A 183 -1.97 -8.42 -20.33
C THR A 183 -2.79 -8.82 -21.55
N TYR A 184 -3.28 -10.04 -21.55
CA TYR A 184 -4.23 -10.53 -22.52
C TYR A 184 -5.59 -10.65 -21.87
N THR A 185 -6.64 -10.34 -22.64
CA THR A 185 -8.01 -10.61 -22.27
C THR A 185 -8.46 -11.94 -22.87
N GLU A 186 -9.38 -12.61 -22.20
CA GLU A 186 -10.02 -13.79 -22.73
C GLU A 186 -11.05 -13.36 -23.80
N GLU A 187 -10.73 -13.67 -25.07
CA GLU A 187 -11.64 -13.39 -26.20
C GLU A 187 -12.33 -14.69 -26.62
N THR A 188 -13.64 -14.76 -26.41
CA THR A 188 -14.45 -15.89 -26.87
C THR A 188 -14.72 -15.76 -28.37
N PRO A 189 -14.32 -16.74 -29.20
CA PRO A 189 -14.56 -16.66 -30.63
C PRO A 189 -16.03 -16.75 -30.98
N VAL A 190 -16.45 -16.00 -31.99
CA VAL A 190 -17.82 -16.08 -32.53
C VAL A 190 -17.99 -17.41 -33.26
N ILE A 191 -18.99 -18.18 -32.85
CA ILE A 191 -19.38 -19.40 -33.52
C ILE A 191 -20.33 -19.05 -34.66
N PRO A 192 -20.06 -19.53 -35.91
CA PRO A 192 -20.98 -19.31 -37.03
C PRO A 192 -22.35 -19.97 -36.79
N THR A 193 -23.38 -19.48 -37.45
CA THR A 193 -24.71 -20.12 -37.40
C THR A 193 -24.62 -21.58 -37.78
N VAL A 194 -25.01 -22.46 -36.88
CA VAL A 194 -24.99 -23.93 -37.06
C VAL A 194 -26.19 -24.32 -37.92
N PRO A 195 -26.03 -25.00 -39.07
CA PRO A 195 -27.15 -25.46 -39.87
C PRO A 195 -27.88 -26.62 -39.20
N ASP A 196 -29.17 -26.82 -39.51
CA ASP A 196 -29.98 -27.92 -38.96
C ASP A 196 -29.49 -29.31 -39.45
N LYS A 197 -28.96 -29.36 -40.63
CA LYS A 197 -28.34 -30.55 -41.24
C LYS A 197 -27.16 -30.13 -42.11
N SER A 198 -26.32 -31.11 -42.47
CA SER A 198 -25.18 -30.85 -43.35
C SER A 198 -25.60 -30.25 -44.67
N ASP A 199 -24.94 -29.18 -45.08
CA ASP A 199 -25.01 -28.57 -46.40
C ASP A 199 -23.91 -29.17 -47.28
N ASP A 200 -24.28 -30.14 -48.18
CA ASP A 200 -23.28 -30.93 -48.88
C ASP A 200 -23.22 -30.63 -50.37
N PRO A 201 -22.26 -29.84 -50.84
CA PRO A 201 -21.82 -30.04 -52.21
C PRO A 201 -20.82 -31.22 -52.24
N ILE A 202 -21.33 -32.47 -52.22
CA ILE A 202 -20.58 -33.71 -52.35
C ILE A 202 -19.98 -33.80 -53.77
N ASN A 203 -18.72 -34.23 -53.90
CA ASN A 203 -18.17 -34.61 -55.16
C ASN A 203 -18.75 -35.96 -55.58
N GLN A 204 -19.40 -36.07 -56.73
CA GLN A 204 -20.05 -37.26 -57.25
C GLN A 204 -19.14 -38.46 -57.38
N TYR A 205 -17.82 -38.23 -57.50
CA TYR A 205 -16.79 -39.29 -57.65
C TYR A 205 -16.06 -39.70 -56.36
N ASN A 206 -16.22 -38.94 -55.32
CA ASN A 206 -15.61 -39.25 -54.01
C ASN A 206 -16.54 -38.76 -52.87
N PRO A 207 -17.36 -39.69 -52.32
CA PRO A 207 -18.40 -39.32 -51.34
C PRO A 207 -17.88 -38.69 -50.04
N ASN A 208 -16.55 -38.77 -49.79
CA ASN A 208 -15.93 -38.19 -48.60
C ASN A 208 -15.17 -36.88 -48.94
N ALA A 209 -15.25 -36.38 -50.20
CA ALA A 209 -14.58 -35.14 -50.63
C ALA A 209 -15.58 -34.02 -50.87
N PHE A 210 -15.31 -32.87 -50.25
CA PHE A 210 -16.15 -31.70 -50.26
C PHE A 210 -15.52 -30.53 -51.00
N ASN A 211 -16.34 -29.69 -51.56
CA ASN A 211 -15.90 -28.44 -52.22
C ASN A 211 -15.87 -27.28 -51.23
N ASP A 212 -15.31 -26.15 -51.65
CA ASP A 212 -15.21 -24.93 -50.85
C ASP A 212 -16.54 -24.52 -50.27
N GLY A 213 -16.54 -24.12 -48.98
CA GLY A 213 -17.71 -23.65 -48.25
C GLY A 213 -18.60 -24.78 -47.68
N ALA A 214 -18.19 -26.06 -47.79
CA ALA A 214 -18.94 -27.17 -47.20
C ALA A 214 -19.16 -27.02 -45.71
N ARG A 215 -20.39 -27.31 -45.22
CA ARG A 215 -20.77 -27.23 -43.80
C ARG A 215 -21.28 -28.58 -43.34
N ILE A 216 -20.57 -29.26 -42.45
CA ILE A 216 -20.86 -30.61 -42.00
C ILE A 216 -21.34 -30.53 -40.54
N VAL A 217 -22.46 -31.22 -40.24
CA VAL A 217 -22.99 -31.29 -38.87
C VAL A 217 -22.97 -32.76 -38.40
N ILE A 218 -22.28 -33.03 -37.29
CA ILE A 218 -22.39 -34.29 -36.57
C ILE A 218 -23.50 -34.15 -35.53
N PRO A 219 -24.70 -34.76 -35.74
CA PRO A 219 -25.82 -34.55 -34.86
C PRO A 219 -25.63 -35.08 -33.45
N ALA A 220 -26.32 -34.51 -32.47
CA ALA A 220 -26.32 -34.98 -31.09
C ALA A 220 -26.73 -36.48 -30.99
N GLY A 221 -26.01 -37.24 -30.17
CA GLY A 221 -26.23 -38.66 -29.99
C GLY A 221 -25.80 -39.53 -31.17
N LYS A 222 -25.18 -39.00 -32.19
CA LYS A 222 -24.59 -39.73 -33.30
C LYS A 222 -23.09 -39.82 -33.17
N GLU A 223 -22.55 -40.96 -33.58
CA GLU A 223 -21.11 -41.22 -33.72
C GLU A 223 -20.79 -41.26 -35.21
N ASP A 224 -19.73 -40.56 -35.62
CA ASP A 224 -19.29 -40.50 -37.01
C ASP A 224 -17.78 -40.74 -37.08
N ASN A 225 -17.34 -41.67 -37.91
CA ASN A 225 -15.92 -41.99 -38.15
C ASN A 225 -15.51 -41.75 -39.61
N THR A 226 -16.24 -40.93 -40.34
CA THR A 226 -15.97 -40.63 -41.74
C THR A 226 -14.65 -39.90 -41.90
N ALA A 227 -13.85 -40.31 -42.88
CA ALA A 227 -12.60 -39.62 -43.25
C ALA A 227 -12.89 -38.47 -44.19
N TYR A 228 -13.29 -37.32 -43.64
CA TYR A 228 -13.61 -36.11 -44.37
C TYR A 228 -12.41 -35.48 -45.09
N ARG A 229 -12.62 -35.06 -46.35
CA ARG A 229 -11.56 -34.37 -47.14
C ARG A 229 -12.17 -33.15 -47.83
N MET A 230 -11.31 -32.15 -48.03
CA MET A 230 -11.60 -31.03 -48.96
C MET A 230 -10.93 -31.33 -50.30
N GLN A 231 -11.65 -31.15 -51.39
CA GLN A 231 -11.12 -31.19 -52.75
C GLN A 231 -10.54 -29.84 -53.15
N SER A 232 -11.17 -28.77 -52.65
CA SER A 232 -10.72 -27.38 -52.87
C SER A 232 -11.23 -26.50 -51.73
N GLY A 233 -10.57 -25.40 -51.42
CA GLY A 233 -11.00 -24.39 -50.47
C GLY A 233 -11.04 -24.87 -49.03
N LYS A 234 -11.96 -24.31 -48.24
CA LYS A 234 -12.17 -24.58 -46.81
C LYS A 234 -13.57 -25.05 -46.49
N GLY A 235 -13.71 -25.99 -45.55
CA GLY A 235 -15.00 -26.42 -45.00
C GLY A 235 -15.11 -26.14 -43.52
N THR A 236 -16.30 -26.40 -42.96
CA THR A 236 -16.58 -26.28 -41.54
C THR A 236 -17.26 -27.54 -41.03
N ILE A 237 -16.81 -28.05 -39.87
CA ILE A 237 -17.43 -29.18 -39.16
C ILE A 237 -17.99 -28.68 -37.83
N PHE A 238 -19.28 -28.88 -37.61
CA PHE A 238 -19.95 -28.63 -36.34
C PHE A 238 -20.24 -29.97 -35.63
N VAL A 239 -19.66 -30.18 -34.46
CA VAL A 239 -19.77 -31.41 -33.70
C VAL A 239 -20.74 -31.24 -32.53
N LYS A 240 -21.95 -31.79 -32.62
CA LYS A 240 -22.93 -31.90 -31.54
C LYS A 240 -22.95 -33.31 -30.95
N GLY A 241 -22.54 -34.32 -31.71
CA GLY A 241 -22.38 -35.74 -31.33
C GLY A 241 -20.93 -36.11 -31.12
N THR A 242 -20.51 -37.26 -31.56
CA THR A 242 -19.09 -37.72 -31.45
C THR A 242 -18.50 -37.87 -32.85
N LEU A 243 -17.41 -37.18 -33.09
CA LEU A 243 -16.56 -37.30 -34.29
C LEU A 243 -15.31 -38.12 -33.93
N ILE A 244 -15.17 -39.31 -34.52
CA ILE A 244 -13.97 -40.17 -34.36
C ILE A 244 -13.03 -39.87 -35.52
N VAL A 245 -11.85 -39.30 -35.21
CA VAL A 245 -10.89 -38.92 -36.21
C VAL A 245 -9.81 -39.98 -36.37
N LYS A 246 -9.89 -40.71 -37.49
CA LYS A 246 -8.84 -41.66 -37.93
C LYS A 246 -7.88 -41.00 -38.93
N ASN A 247 -8.42 -40.26 -39.90
CA ASN A 247 -7.63 -39.64 -40.96
C ASN A 247 -8.40 -38.43 -41.50
N LEU A 248 -8.28 -37.33 -40.83
CA LEU A 248 -8.85 -36.06 -41.27
C LEU A 248 -7.81 -35.30 -42.08
N THR A 249 -8.01 -35.16 -43.37
CA THR A 249 -7.14 -34.35 -44.24
C THR A 249 -7.68 -32.93 -44.30
N SER A 250 -6.94 -32.08 -43.69
CA SER A 250 -6.75 -30.60 -43.89
C SER A 250 -7.87 -29.70 -44.43
N GLN A 251 -7.96 -28.49 -43.81
CA GLN A 251 -8.73 -27.28 -44.24
C GLN A 251 -10.17 -27.20 -43.72
N PHE A 252 -10.49 -27.86 -42.63
CA PHE A 252 -11.73 -27.65 -41.93
C PHE A 252 -11.55 -26.76 -40.70
N ASP A 253 -12.40 -25.73 -40.58
CA ASP A 253 -12.65 -25.11 -39.28
C ASP A 253 -13.55 -26.05 -38.47
N ILE A 254 -13.18 -26.32 -37.21
CA ILE A 254 -13.90 -27.28 -36.38
C ILE A 254 -14.50 -26.57 -35.17
N TYR A 255 -15.80 -26.74 -34.97
CA TYR A 255 -16.52 -26.24 -33.80
C TYR A 255 -17.12 -27.41 -33.02
N VAL A 256 -16.56 -27.69 -31.83
CA VAL A 256 -17.08 -28.67 -30.88
C VAL A 256 -18.06 -27.95 -29.98
N LEU A 257 -19.35 -28.19 -30.19
CA LEU A 257 -20.42 -27.52 -29.50
C LEU A 257 -20.66 -28.15 -28.13
N ASN A 258 -21.49 -27.51 -27.31
CA ASN A 258 -21.87 -28.05 -26.00
C ASN A 258 -22.46 -29.48 -26.14
N GLY A 259 -21.88 -30.42 -25.38
CA GLY A 259 -22.21 -31.85 -25.46
C GLY A 259 -21.56 -32.60 -26.61
N GLY A 260 -20.90 -31.93 -27.55
CA GLY A 260 -20.13 -32.56 -28.63
C GLY A 260 -18.78 -33.07 -28.18
N LYS A 261 -18.30 -34.15 -28.88
CA LYS A 261 -17.00 -34.77 -28.61
C LYS A 261 -16.23 -34.99 -29.90
N ILE A 262 -14.91 -34.67 -29.88
CA ILE A 262 -13.97 -35.17 -30.88
C ILE A 262 -13.04 -36.18 -30.22
N GLU A 263 -12.83 -37.31 -30.83
CA GLU A 263 -11.94 -38.37 -30.39
C GLU A 263 -10.88 -38.68 -31.45
N PHE A 264 -9.62 -38.35 -31.15
CA PHE A 264 -8.45 -38.68 -31.99
C PHE A 264 -7.88 -40.02 -31.53
N ILE A 265 -8.03 -41.05 -32.39
CA ILE A 265 -7.68 -42.43 -32.02
C ILE A 265 -6.35 -42.93 -32.60
N GLU A 266 -5.72 -42.13 -33.49
CA GLU A 266 -4.41 -42.45 -34.07
C GLU A 266 -3.37 -41.41 -33.74
N GLY A 267 -2.14 -41.83 -33.47
CA GLY A 267 -0.99 -40.96 -33.19
C GLY A 267 -0.52 -40.19 -34.44
N ARG A 268 -0.81 -38.88 -34.49
CA ARG A 268 -0.48 -38.02 -35.64
C ARG A 268 -0.17 -36.58 -35.27
N THR A 269 0.58 -35.94 -36.16
CA THR A 269 0.69 -34.49 -36.25
C THR A 269 -0.21 -33.98 -37.36
N PHE A 270 -1.21 -33.20 -37.05
CA PHE A 270 -2.14 -32.61 -38.00
C PHE A 270 -1.59 -31.26 -38.52
N THR A 271 -1.64 -31.08 -39.83
CA THR A 271 -0.95 -29.95 -40.48
C THR A 271 -1.91 -28.85 -40.93
N SER A 272 -3.21 -28.99 -40.71
CA SER A 272 -4.13 -28.21 -41.54
C SER A 272 -5.51 -27.92 -40.95
N PHE A 273 -5.62 -27.71 -39.65
CA PHE A 273 -6.84 -27.11 -39.09
C PHE A 273 -6.64 -25.60 -38.94
N PRO A 274 -7.27 -24.78 -39.80
CA PRO A 274 -7.11 -23.33 -39.69
C PRO A 274 -7.66 -22.77 -38.39
N LYS A 275 -8.76 -23.36 -37.90
CA LYS A 275 -9.40 -22.98 -36.63
C LYS A 275 -10.05 -24.14 -35.93
N VAL A 276 -9.85 -24.25 -34.60
CA VAL A 276 -10.55 -25.21 -33.75
C VAL A 276 -11.12 -24.44 -32.54
N VAL A 277 -12.42 -24.55 -32.35
CA VAL A 277 -13.15 -23.92 -31.24
C VAL A 277 -13.91 -25.00 -30.49
N VAL A 278 -13.64 -25.10 -29.19
CA VAL A 278 -14.37 -25.99 -28.28
C VAL A 278 -15.21 -25.13 -27.35
N GLU A 279 -16.53 -25.25 -27.43
CA GLU A 279 -17.43 -24.56 -26.51
C GLU A 279 -17.34 -25.15 -25.09
N LYS A 280 -17.84 -24.40 -24.11
CA LYS A 280 -18.11 -24.92 -22.77
C LYS A 280 -19.02 -26.18 -22.87
N GLY A 281 -18.58 -27.28 -22.24
CA GLY A 281 -19.28 -28.57 -22.33
C GLY A 281 -18.93 -29.41 -23.57
N GLY A 282 -18.12 -28.88 -24.51
CA GLY A 282 -17.50 -29.65 -25.57
C GLY A 282 -16.25 -30.40 -25.08
N THR A 283 -15.91 -31.53 -25.74
CA THR A 283 -14.81 -32.38 -25.33
C THR A 283 -13.89 -32.75 -26.49
N ILE A 284 -12.56 -32.65 -26.25
CA ILE A 284 -11.54 -33.28 -27.09
C ILE A 284 -10.91 -34.45 -26.29
N GLU A 285 -10.79 -35.61 -26.90
CA GLU A 285 -10.08 -36.75 -26.35
C GLU A 285 -9.02 -37.25 -27.33
N THR A 286 -7.79 -37.49 -26.86
CA THR A 286 -6.73 -38.12 -27.68
C THR A 286 -6.25 -39.38 -26.97
N LYS A 287 -6.20 -40.53 -27.69
CA LYS A 287 -5.75 -41.78 -27.14
C LYS A 287 -4.24 -41.97 -27.34
N GLU A 288 -3.73 -41.43 -28.42
CA GLU A 288 -2.35 -41.56 -28.85
C GLU A 288 -1.73 -40.14 -28.94
N LYS A 289 -0.45 -40.09 -29.29
CA LYS A 289 0.29 -38.85 -29.48
C LYS A 289 -0.44 -37.91 -30.43
N PHE A 290 -0.70 -36.72 -29.98
CA PHE A 290 -1.40 -35.69 -30.73
C PHE A 290 -0.48 -34.49 -31.01
N GLY A 291 -0.40 -34.06 -32.28
CA GLY A 291 0.37 -32.86 -32.65
C GLY A 291 -0.42 -31.95 -33.58
N MET A 292 -0.17 -30.63 -33.46
CA MET A 292 -0.74 -29.60 -34.33
C MET A 292 0.34 -28.70 -34.88
N LYS A 293 0.32 -28.43 -36.20
CA LYS A 293 1.29 -27.57 -36.88
C LYS A 293 0.81 -26.15 -37.15
N ASN A 294 -0.47 -25.94 -37.42
CA ASN A 294 -0.98 -24.65 -37.86
C ASN A 294 -2.32 -24.34 -37.20
N GLY A 295 -2.77 -23.08 -37.33
CA GLY A 295 -4.10 -22.63 -37.00
C GLY A 295 -4.21 -21.93 -35.65
N GLU A 296 -5.45 -21.62 -35.29
CA GLU A 296 -5.83 -20.98 -34.07
C GLU A 296 -6.67 -21.94 -33.24
N TRP A 297 -6.40 -22.03 -31.96
CA TRP A 297 -7.08 -22.94 -31.04
C TRP A 297 -7.71 -22.20 -29.90
N PHE A 298 -9.01 -22.42 -29.70
CA PHE A 298 -9.73 -21.95 -28.54
C PHE A 298 -10.36 -23.15 -27.81
N ILE A 299 -9.97 -23.42 -26.60
CA ILE A 299 -10.49 -24.51 -25.77
C ILE A 299 -11.34 -23.89 -24.65
N GLY A 300 -12.65 -23.90 -24.81
CA GLY A 300 -13.65 -23.47 -23.81
C GLY A 300 -14.27 -24.62 -23.02
N GLY A 301 -13.94 -25.87 -23.36
CA GLY A 301 -14.42 -27.09 -22.71
C GLY A 301 -13.30 -27.95 -22.16
N THR A 302 -13.40 -29.26 -22.32
CA THR A 302 -12.45 -30.22 -21.77
C THR A 302 -11.56 -30.83 -22.86
N PHE A 303 -10.24 -30.89 -22.63
CA PHE A 303 -9.30 -31.61 -23.46
C PHE A 303 -8.58 -32.70 -22.62
N ILE A 304 -8.79 -33.97 -22.96
CA ILE A 304 -8.18 -35.10 -22.26
C ILE A 304 -7.24 -35.82 -23.21
N ALA A 305 -5.99 -35.96 -22.80
CA ALA A 305 -4.99 -36.73 -23.56
C ALA A 305 -4.35 -37.83 -22.69
N ASN A 306 -4.14 -39.01 -23.31
CA ASN A 306 -3.50 -40.13 -22.66
C ASN A 306 -2.06 -40.35 -23.15
N ALA A 307 -1.53 -39.43 -23.99
CA ALA A 307 -0.16 -39.44 -24.51
C ALA A 307 0.27 -37.99 -24.81
N ASP A 308 1.43 -37.80 -25.44
CA ASP A 308 1.98 -36.48 -25.79
C ASP A 308 0.97 -35.58 -26.52
N VAL A 309 0.90 -34.32 -26.12
CA VAL A 309 0.19 -33.25 -26.82
C VAL A 309 1.17 -32.18 -27.24
N ILE A 310 1.27 -31.90 -28.56
CA ILE A 310 2.24 -30.97 -29.10
C ILE A 310 1.56 -29.92 -29.96
N PHE A 311 1.65 -28.66 -29.54
CA PHE A 311 1.39 -27.50 -30.38
C PHE A 311 2.72 -27.03 -30.95
N GLU A 312 2.88 -27.09 -32.26
CA GLU A 312 4.12 -26.70 -32.94
C GLU A 312 4.29 -25.17 -33.02
N PRO A 313 5.49 -24.63 -33.20
CA PRO A 313 5.73 -23.17 -33.29
C PRO A 313 5.01 -22.46 -34.45
N SER A 314 4.49 -23.18 -35.39
CA SER A 314 3.70 -22.64 -36.51
C SER A 314 2.17 -22.49 -36.15
N VAL A 315 1.73 -22.96 -34.98
CA VAL A 315 0.39 -22.66 -34.46
C VAL A 315 0.38 -21.18 -34.03
N THR A 316 -0.53 -20.39 -34.63
CA THR A 316 -0.54 -18.93 -34.44
C THR A 316 -0.89 -18.57 -32.99
N SER A 317 -1.96 -19.18 -32.46
CA SER A 317 -2.37 -18.97 -31.06
C SER A 317 -3.13 -20.17 -30.50
N THR A 318 -2.99 -20.34 -29.19
CA THR A 318 -3.80 -21.28 -28.42
C THR A 318 -4.35 -20.53 -27.20
N THR A 319 -5.64 -20.58 -26.98
CA THR A 319 -6.32 -19.98 -25.82
C THR A 319 -7.10 -21.04 -25.06
N ILE A 320 -6.85 -21.16 -23.76
CA ILE A 320 -7.61 -21.98 -22.82
C ILE A 320 -8.50 -21.05 -22.03
N ALA A 321 -9.83 -21.21 -22.14
CA ALA A 321 -10.79 -20.35 -21.46
C ALA A 321 -10.82 -20.59 -19.93
N SER A 322 -11.35 -19.65 -19.17
CA SER A 322 -11.37 -19.67 -17.70
C SER A 322 -12.07 -20.91 -17.09
N ASP A 323 -13.10 -21.43 -17.76
CA ASP A 323 -13.84 -22.63 -17.33
C ASP A 323 -13.29 -23.94 -17.95
N ALA A 324 -12.23 -23.86 -18.75
CA ALA A 324 -11.71 -24.99 -19.50
C ALA A 324 -10.60 -25.75 -18.75
N THR A 325 -10.49 -27.02 -19.10
CA THR A 325 -9.44 -27.90 -18.54
C THR A 325 -8.72 -28.66 -19.66
N ILE A 326 -7.39 -28.63 -19.63
CA ILE A 326 -6.55 -29.56 -20.38
C ILE A 326 -5.91 -30.53 -19.40
N THR A 327 -6.08 -31.83 -19.63
CA THR A 327 -5.46 -32.90 -18.84
C THR A 327 -4.64 -33.79 -19.74
N VAL A 328 -3.34 -33.92 -19.48
CA VAL A 328 -2.42 -34.84 -20.14
C VAL A 328 -1.98 -35.87 -19.14
N ASN A 329 -2.69 -37.00 -19.11
CA ASN A 329 -2.51 -38.09 -18.09
C ASN A 329 -1.16 -38.75 -18.19
N ASN A 330 -0.69 -39.05 -19.41
CA ASN A 330 0.58 -39.72 -19.68
C ASN A 330 1.25 -39.00 -20.85
N GLY A 331 2.52 -38.63 -20.70
CA GLY A 331 3.28 -37.98 -21.76
C GLY A 331 3.59 -36.53 -21.48
N ILE A 332 4.04 -35.84 -22.50
CA ILE A 332 4.55 -34.46 -22.42
C ILE A 332 3.54 -33.52 -23.06
N PHE A 333 3.22 -32.44 -22.35
CA PHE A 333 2.51 -31.31 -22.94
C PHE A 333 3.50 -30.28 -23.49
N ARG A 334 3.39 -29.94 -24.77
CA ARG A 334 4.25 -28.95 -25.44
C ARG A 334 3.46 -27.79 -26.00
N PRO A 335 3.31 -26.70 -25.26
CA PRO A 335 2.56 -25.51 -25.67
C PRO A 335 3.43 -24.54 -26.51
N ASN A 336 3.97 -25.01 -27.65
CA ASN A 336 4.89 -24.22 -28.48
C ASN A 336 4.21 -23.29 -29.49
N SER A 337 2.90 -23.00 -29.36
CA SER A 337 2.25 -21.94 -30.16
C SER A 337 3.03 -20.63 -30.09
N GLN A 338 2.96 -19.80 -31.15
CA GLN A 338 3.59 -18.48 -31.11
C GLN A 338 3.14 -17.70 -29.86
N VAL A 339 1.83 -17.73 -29.57
CA VAL A 339 1.24 -17.23 -28.33
C VAL A 339 0.33 -18.29 -27.71
N PHE A 340 0.64 -18.69 -26.51
CA PHE A 340 -0.17 -19.64 -25.72
C PHE A 340 -0.76 -18.92 -24.50
N LYS A 341 -2.09 -18.85 -24.43
CA LYS A 341 -2.82 -18.14 -23.38
C LYS A 341 -3.63 -19.11 -22.52
N ASN A 342 -3.35 -19.19 -21.25
CA ASN A 342 -4.10 -20.00 -20.29
C ASN A 342 -4.88 -19.11 -19.32
N PHE A 343 -6.20 -19.18 -19.38
CA PHE A 343 -7.10 -18.61 -18.37
C PHE A 343 -7.76 -19.71 -17.51
N GLY A 344 -7.70 -20.97 -17.96
CA GLY A 344 -8.30 -22.14 -17.33
C GLY A 344 -7.29 -22.97 -16.53
N THR A 345 -7.46 -24.30 -16.55
CA THR A 345 -6.61 -25.23 -15.82
C THR A 345 -5.88 -26.19 -16.77
N ILE A 346 -4.56 -26.30 -16.57
CA ILE A 346 -3.71 -27.28 -17.27
C ILE A 346 -3.15 -28.25 -16.24
N ILE A 347 -3.35 -29.54 -16.45
CA ILE A 347 -2.83 -30.63 -15.62
C ILE A 347 -2.00 -31.54 -16.50
N ALA A 348 -0.70 -31.72 -16.19
CA ALA A 348 0.19 -32.58 -16.96
C ALA A 348 1.22 -33.26 -16.07
N ALA A 349 1.73 -34.40 -16.47
CA ALA A 349 2.91 -35.00 -15.83
C ALA A 349 4.15 -34.17 -16.13
N ASN A 350 4.37 -33.82 -17.41
CA ASN A 350 5.47 -32.95 -17.86
C ASN A 350 4.97 -31.89 -18.82
N LEU A 351 5.47 -30.64 -18.67
CA LEU A 351 5.26 -29.55 -19.60
C LEU A 351 6.61 -29.07 -20.11
N THR A 352 6.81 -29.04 -21.44
CA THR A 352 8.10 -28.69 -22.03
C THR A 352 7.94 -27.80 -23.25
N THR A 353 8.66 -26.69 -23.30
CA THR A 353 8.86 -25.93 -24.54
C THR A 353 10.15 -26.37 -25.23
N THR A 354 10.20 -26.28 -26.56
CA THR A 354 11.39 -26.71 -27.34
C THR A 354 12.19 -25.53 -27.86
N GLN A 355 13.48 -25.71 -27.97
CA GLN A 355 14.39 -24.76 -28.62
C GLN A 355 14.03 -24.61 -30.11
N GLY A 356 13.99 -23.40 -30.62
CA GLY A 356 13.76 -23.10 -32.03
C GLY A 356 13.23 -21.71 -32.27
N ASN A 357 11.98 -21.44 -31.89
CA ASN A 357 11.38 -20.11 -31.94
C ASN A 357 11.00 -19.66 -30.53
N THR A 358 11.11 -18.39 -30.22
CA THR A 358 10.64 -17.86 -28.96
C THR A 358 9.14 -18.11 -28.86
N THR A 359 8.73 -18.87 -27.87
CA THR A 359 7.33 -19.11 -27.51
C THR A 359 6.93 -18.09 -26.46
N GLU A 360 5.70 -17.60 -26.55
CA GLU A 360 5.13 -16.74 -25.53
C GLU A 360 4.03 -17.52 -24.79
N ILE A 361 4.19 -17.67 -23.47
CA ILE A 361 3.21 -18.30 -22.60
C ILE A 361 2.67 -17.24 -21.64
N TYR A 362 1.36 -17.05 -21.65
CA TYR A 362 0.63 -16.19 -20.72
C TYR A 362 -0.27 -17.06 -19.86
N ASN A 363 -0.06 -17.04 -18.55
CA ASN A 363 -0.84 -17.79 -17.57
C ASN A 363 -1.61 -16.84 -16.63
N ALA A 364 -2.92 -16.79 -16.79
CA ALA A 364 -3.87 -16.14 -15.87
C ALA A 364 -4.82 -17.15 -15.20
N GLY A 365 -4.61 -18.46 -15.44
CA GLY A 365 -5.29 -19.58 -14.82
C GLY A 365 -4.32 -20.43 -13.96
N THR A 366 -4.54 -21.71 -13.88
CA THR A 366 -3.73 -22.65 -13.10
C THR A 366 -2.94 -23.58 -14.03
N ILE A 367 -1.67 -23.78 -13.72
CA ILE A 367 -0.81 -24.80 -14.34
C ILE A 367 -0.30 -25.74 -13.26
N GLU A 368 -0.66 -27.02 -13.36
CA GLU A 368 -0.24 -28.09 -12.46
C GLU A 368 0.60 -29.10 -13.22
N VAL A 369 1.87 -29.24 -12.86
CA VAL A 369 2.83 -30.16 -13.49
C VAL A 369 3.43 -31.07 -12.42
N ALA A 370 3.09 -32.34 -12.47
CA ALA A 370 3.49 -33.27 -11.43
C ALA A 370 5.00 -33.52 -11.33
N GLU A 371 5.70 -33.52 -12.47
CA GLU A 371 7.14 -33.81 -12.54
C GLU A 371 7.93 -32.57 -12.94
N GLU A 372 8.10 -32.30 -14.24
CA GLU A 372 8.96 -31.20 -14.73
C GLU A 372 8.19 -30.21 -15.62
N LEU A 373 8.24 -28.93 -15.22
CA LEU A 373 7.92 -27.79 -16.08
C LEU A 373 9.24 -27.24 -16.62
N TYR A 374 9.54 -27.49 -17.90
CA TYR A 374 10.77 -27.05 -18.54
C TYR A 374 10.48 -26.04 -19.64
N ILE A 375 10.93 -24.79 -19.47
CA ILE A 375 10.84 -23.75 -20.47
C ILE A 375 12.21 -23.48 -21.09
N ASN A 376 12.22 -23.39 -22.44
CA ASN A 376 13.42 -23.27 -23.23
C ASN A 376 13.20 -22.22 -24.32
N ASN A 377 13.97 -21.13 -24.32
CA ASN A 377 13.79 -19.99 -25.22
C ASN A 377 12.34 -19.47 -25.21
N THR A 378 11.80 -19.22 -24.02
CA THR A 378 10.40 -18.91 -23.80
C THR A 378 10.25 -17.64 -22.98
N ASN A 379 9.29 -16.77 -23.38
CA ASN A 379 8.82 -15.66 -22.59
C ASN A 379 7.56 -16.11 -21.82
N PHE A 380 7.66 -16.23 -20.50
CA PHE A 380 6.61 -16.75 -19.66
C PHE A 380 6.07 -15.66 -18.71
N TYR A 381 4.81 -15.31 -18.89
CA TYR A 381 4.08 -14.34 -18.06
C TYR A 381 3.15 -15.10 -17.10
N ASN A 382 3.46 -15.09 -15.83
CA ASN A 382 2.59 -15.69 -14.82
C ASN A 382 1.83 -14.62 -14.03
N LYS A 383 0.51 -14.58 -14.21
CA LYS A 383 -0.40 -13.68 -13.48
C LYS A 383 -1.20 -14.41 -12.38
N SER A 384 -1.13 -15.75 -12.35
CA SER A 384 -1.93 -16.56 -11.43
C SER A 384 -1.08 -17.69 -10.82
N GLU A 385 -1.47 -18.93 -10.91
CA GLU A 385 -0.84 -20.01 -10.15
C GLU A 385 -0.12 -21.03 -11.05
N VAL A 386 1.09 -21.40 -10.63
CA VAL A 386 1.88 -22.48 -11.22
C VAL A 386 2.38 -23.37 -10.09
N ASN A 387 2.07 -24.66 -10.18
CA ASN A 387 2.57 -25.70 -9.30
C ASN A 387 3.36 -26.74 -10.11
N ALA A 388 4.62 -27.02 -9.74
CA ALA A 388 5.47 -27.97 -10.46
C ALA A 388 6.32 -28.81 -9.49
N GLY A 389 6.66 -30.03 -9.87
CA GLY A 389 7.67 -30.80 -9.17
C GLY A 389 9.03 -30.13 -9.31
N THR A 390 9.48 -29.92 -10.53
CA THR A 390 10.66 -29.09 -10.85
C THR A 390 10.27 -28.02 -11.86
N PHE A 391 10.66 -26.77 -11.61
CA PHE A 391 10.57 -25.71 -12.61
C PHE A 391 11.97 -25.39 -13.15
N LYS A 392 12.15 -25.55 -14.45
CA LYS A 392 13.44 -25.41 -15.10
C LYS A 392 13.41 -24.41 -16.26
N MET A 393 14.37 -23.51 -16.29
CA MET A 393 14.53 -22.49 -17.32
C MET A 393 15.87 -22.61 -18.04
N ASN A 394 15.89 -22.45 -19.37
CA ASN A 394 17.13 -22.50 -20.13
C ASN A 394 17.11 -21.63 -21.40
N ASN A 395 18.29 -21.43 -22.04
CA ASN A 395 18.46 -20.80 -23.31
C ASN A 395 17.77 -19.43 -23.47
N ASN A 396 18.11 -18.49 -22.61
CA ASN A 396 17.55 -17.13 -22.59
C ASN A 396 16.02 -17.08 -22.38
N SER A 397 15.48 -18.05 -21.64
CA SER A 397 14.11 -17.95 -21.20
C SER A 397 13.96 -16.79 -20.21
N ASN A 398 12.84 -16.08 -20.31
CA ASN A 398 12.52 -14.98 -19.41
C ASN A 398 11.17 -15.25 -18.73
N VAL A 399 11.11 -15.09 -17.42
CA VAL A 399 9.89 -15.22 -16.63
C VAL A 399 9.57 -13.90 -15.96
N LEU A 400 8.33 -13.44 -16.13
CA LEU A 400 7.74 -12.37 -15.35
C LEU A 400 6.65 -12.97 -14.45
N ASN A 401 6.97 -13.11 -13.17
CA ASN A 401 6.03 -13.65 -12.18
C ASN A 401 5.35 -12.54 -11.40
N GLN A 402 4.05 -12.39 -11.60
CA GLN A 402 3.19 -11.49 -10.83
C GLN A 402 2.14 -12.28 -10.01
N GLY A 403 2.10 -13.59 -10.21
CA GLY A 403 1.27 -14.52 -9.47
C GLY A 403 2.09 -15.34 -8.47
N LYS A 404 1.73 -16.60 -8.33
CA LYS A 404 2.41 -17.56 -7.46
C LYS A 404 3.04 -18.68 -8.29
N ILE A 405 4.29 -18.99 -8.02
CA ILE A 405 4.98 -20.18 -8.50
C ILE A 405 5.38 -20.99 -7.27
N SER A 406 4.94 -22.24 -7.19
CA SER A 406 5.33 -23.21 -6.18
C SER A 406 5.99 -24.40 -6.84
N THR A 407 7.16 -24.80 -6.36
CA THR A 407 7.90 -25.94 -6.91
C THR A 407 8.75 -26.61 -5.84
N HIS A 408 9.07 -27.89 -6.01
CA HIS A 408 10.05 -28.53 -5.14
C HIS A 408 11.45 -28.05 -5.45
N ASP A 409 11.86 -28.08 -6.72
CA ASP A 409 13.15 -27.57 -7.20
C ASP A 409 12.98 -26.50 -8.26
N PHE A 410 13.84 -25.50 -8.24
CA PHE A 410 13.89 -24.43 -9.24
C PHE A 410 15.28 -24.35 -9.85
N ASP A 411 15.40 -24.57 -11.16
CA ASP A 411 16.68 -24.55 -11.87
C ASP A 411 16.66 -23.59 -13.05
N PHE A 412 17.72 -22.78 -13.23
CA PHE A 412 17.79 -21.89 -14.38
C PHE A 412 19.20 -21.62 -14.86
N ILE A 413 19.36 -21.65 -16.20
CA ILE A 413 20.62 -21.51 -16.90
C ILE A 413 20.44 -20.43 -17.97
N THR A 414 21.33 -19.43 -18.01
CA THR A 414 21.30 -18.33 -18.98
C THR A 414 19.90 -17.72 -19.16
N SER A 415 19.22 -17.47 -18.07
CA SER A 415 17.83 -17.05 -18.05
C SER A 415 17.61 -15.94 -17.04
N THR A 416 16.53 -15.16 -17.19
CA THR A 416 16.15 -14.10 -16.27
C THR A 416 14.78 -14.37 -15.65
N LEU A 417 14.68 -14.26 -14.32
CA LEU A 417 13.44 -14.28 -13.59
C LEU A 417 13.20 -12.92 -12.93
N SER A 418 12.08 -12.29 -13.23
CA SER A 418 11.58 -11.09 -12.54
C SER A 418 10.37 -11.47 -11.71
N ASN A 419 10.48 -11.34 -10.40
CA ASN A 419 9.44 -11.73 -9.46
C ASN A 419 8.81 -10.50 -8.79
N TYR A 420 7.55 -10.26 -9.08
CA TYR A 420 6.67 -9.28 -8.43
C TYR A 420 5.63 -9.95 -7.52
N GLY A 421 5.50 -11.26 -7.60
CA GLY A 421 4.58 -12.07 -6.82
C GLY A 421 5.31 -12.98 -5.85
N MET A 422 4.88 -14.22 -5.77
CA MET A 422 5.44 -15.21 -4.86
C MET A 422 6.15 -16.33 -5.63
N LEU A 423 7.40 -16.61 -5.24
CA LEU A 423 8.16 -17.79 -5.67
C LEU A 423 8.49 -18.64 -4.44
N LEU A 424 7.90 -19.82 -4.35
CA LEU A 424 8.11 -20.78 -3.28
C LEU A 424 8.81 -22.00 -3.83
N VAL A 425 10.03 -22.24 -3.39
CA VAL A 425 10.74 -23.51 -3.57
C VAL A 425 10.68 -24.25 -2.25
N ASP A 426 10.45 -25.56 -2.27
CA ASP A 426 10.23 -26.33 -1.05
C ASP A 426 11.17 -25.92 0.08
N GLU A 427 10.62 -25.53 1.23
CA GLU A 427 11.36 -24.93 2.34
C GLU A 427 12.07 -25.95 3.23
N GLN A 428 11.92 -27.26 2.96
CA GLN A 428 12.54 -28.31 3.77
C GLN A 428 13.71 -29.00 3.06
N THR A 429 13.59 -29.23 1.76
CA THR A 429 14.58 -29.99 0.99
C THR A 429 14.87 -29.43 -0.39
N GLY A 430 14.06 -28.51 -0.90
CA GLY A 430 14.13 -28.01 -2.27
C GLY A 430 15.41 -27.24 -2.59
N THR A 431 15.86 -27.32 -3.82
CA THR A 431 17.04 -26.61 -4.32
C THR A 431 16.65 -25.48 -5.27
N PHE A 432 17.33 -24.37 -5.11
CA PHE A 432 17.18 -23.19 -5.92
C PHE A 432 18.50 -22.94 -6.67
N GLY A 433 18.51 -23.20 -7.96
CA GLY A 433 19.71 -23.15 -8.78
C GLY A 433 20.58 -24.41 -8.71
N THR A 434 21.31 -24.69 -9.78
CA THR A 434 22.23 -25.83 -9.85
C THR A 434 23.69 -25.39 -9.94
N ASN A 435 24.61 -26.31 -9.70
CA ASN A 435 26.06 -26.08 -9.84
C ASN A 435 26.48 -25.70 -11.29
N ASN A 436 25.59 -25.76 -12.26
CA ASN A 436 25.83 -25.41 -13.68
C ASN A 436 25.20 -24.06 -14.09
N THR A 437 24.57 -23.32 -13.19
CA THR A 437 23.99 -22.00 -13.47
C THR A 437 25.08 -21.05 -13.92
N LYS A 438 24.98 -20.58 -15.15
CA LYS A 438 25.89 -19.58 -15.72
C LYS A 438 25.05 -18.43 -16.30
N ALA A 439 25.43 -17.20 -15.99
CA ALA A 439 24.77 -16.01 -16.49
C ALA A 439 23.25 -15.97 -16.25
N ALA A 440 22.80 -16.54 -15.14
CA ALA A 440 21.42 -16.44 -14.70
C ALA A 440 21.23 -15.24 -13.77
N SER A 441 20.08 -14.61 -13.84
CA SER A 441 19.75 -13.46 -12.99
C SER A 441 18.35 -13.57 -12.45
N MET A 442 18.21 -13.30 -11.14
CA MET A 442 16.91 -13.15 -10.49
C MET A 442 16.76 -11.74 -9.95
N ILE A 443 15.64 -11.10 -10.27
CA ILE A 443 15.24 -9.82 -9.78
C ILE A 443 13.98 -10.03 -8.94
N ASN A 444 14.08 -9.86 -7.64
CA ASN A 444 12.94 -9.86 -6.74
C ASN A 444 12.54 -8.40 -6.48
N HIS A 445 11.45 -7.99 -7.09
CA HIS A 445 10.99 -6.60 -7.00
C HIS A 445 10.35 -6.30 -5.65
N TYR A 446 10.12 -5.02 -5.39
CA TYR A 446 9.37 -4.59 -4.21
C TYR A 446 8.03 -5.34 -4.10
N GLU A 447 7.69 -5.79 -2.89
CA GLU A 447 6.57 -6.70 -2.58
C GLU A 447 6.73 -8.14 -3.11
N GLY A 448 7.74 -8.44 -3.93
CA GLY A 448 8.04 -9.79 -4.33
C GLY A 448 8.56 -10.65 -3.18
N ILE A 449 8.09 -11.88 -3.09
CA ILE A 449 8.46 -12.85 -2.06
C ILE A 449 9.15 -14.03 -2.71
N VAL A 450 10.34 -14.37 -2.21
CA VAL A 450 11.08 -15.57 -2.62
C VAL A 450 11.43 -16.36 -1.38
N LYS A 451 11.01 -17.62 -1.33
CA LYS A 451 11.34 -18.52 -0.22
C LYS A 451 11.85 -19.86 -0.72
N GLY A 452 12.79 -20.45 0.02
CA GLY A 452 13.32 -21.77 -0.31
C GLY A 452 14.22 -22.35 0.77
N TYR A 453 14.50 -23.63 0.66
CA TYR A 453 15.42 -24.30 1.57
C TYR A 453 16.87 -23.95 1.26
N ARG A 454 17.32 -24.19 0.03
CA ARG A 454 18.72 -23.97 -0.35
C ARG A 454 18.81 -23.23 -1.68
N LEU A 455 19.40 -22.04 -1.64
CA LEU A 455 19.87 -21.39 -2.85
C LEU A 455 21.34 -21.76 -3.03
N SER A 456 21.68 -22.38 -4.16
CA SER A 456 23.06 -22.73 -4.52
C SER A 456 23.28 -22.54 -6.02
N GLY A 457 24.46 -22.11 -6.41
CA GLY A 457 24.80 -21.98 -7.82
C GLY A 457 25.28 -20.59 -8.23
N GLY A 458 25.68 -20.46 -9.48
CA GLY A 458 26.25 -19.24 -10.08
C GLY A 458 25.19 -18.34 -10.69
N MET A 459 24.49 -17.55 -9.88
CA MET A 459 23.53 -16.58 -10.36
C MET A 459 23.67 -15.24 -9.64
N SER A 460 23.30 -14.14 -10.32
CA SER A 460 23.14 -12.85 -9.68
C SER A 460 21.75 -12.74 -9.06
N PHE A 461 21.68 -12.30 -7.81
CA PHE A 461 20.43 -12.06 -7.10
C PHE A 461 20.28 -10.59 -6.71
N TYR A 462 19.25 -9.95 -7.23
CA TYR A 462 18.90 -8.55 -6.99
C TYR A 462 17.59 -8.50 -6.22
N ASN A 463 17.63 -8.05 -4.97
CA ASN A 463 16.48 -8.11 -4.08
C ASN A 463 16.04 -6.71 -3.62
N ASP A 464 14.91 -6.25 -4.13
CA ASP A 464 14.14 -5.11 -3.63
C ASP A 464 12.92 -5.56 -2.79
N GLY A 465 12.70 -6.88 -2.64
CA GLY A 465 11.60 -7.49 -1.94
C GLY A 465 12.04 -8.32 -0.72
N PHE A 466 11.29 -9.35 -0.42
CA PHE A 466 11.56 -10.26 0.69
C PHE A 466 12.13 -11.59 0.21
N GLY A 467 13.26 -12.01 0.79
CA GLY A 467 13.87 -13.30 0.58
C GLY A 467 14.02 -14.08 1.89
N GLU A 468 13.72 -15.38 1.88
CA GLU A 468 13.92 -16.26 3.04
C GLU A 468 14.47 -17.62 2.61
N PHE A 469 15.62 -18.03 3.15
CA PHE A 469 16.28 -19.27 2.83
C PHE A 469 16.89 -19.91 4.09
N THR A 470 16.96 -21.23 4.12
CA THR A 470 17.75 -21.93 5.16
C THR A 470 19.24 -21.85 4.84
N PHE A 471 19.63 -22.14 3.60
CA PHE A 471 20.99 -22.04 3.09
C PHE A 471 21.03 -21.10 1.90
N PHE A 472 21.87 -20.08 1.97
CA PHE A 472 22.05 -19.10 0.91
C PHE A 472 23.51 -19.06 0.50
N GLU A 473 23.89 -19.86 -0.50
CA GLU A 473 25.29 -20.18 -0.79
C GLU A 473 25.62 -19.98 -2.28
N ASN A 474 26.56 -19.09 -2.57
CA ASN A 474 27.12 -18.93 -3.90
C ASN A 474 28.63 -18.67 -3.82
N LYS A 475 29.41 -19.52 -4.45
CA LYS A 475 30.88 -19.44 -4.48
C LYS A 475 31.42 -18.73 -5.72
N SER A 476 30.55 -18.31 -6.62
CA SER A 476 30.96 -17.57 -7.83
C SER A 476 31.10 -16.07 -7.54
N VAL A 477 31.64 -15.33 -8.52
CA VAL A 477 31.78 -13.88 -8.43
C VAL A 477 30.50 -13.12 -8.75
N ASP A 478 29.40 -13.83 -8.91
CA ASP A 478 28.11 -13.22 -9.23
C ASP A 478 27.63 -12.30 -8.10
N MET A 479 26.84 -11.31 -8.46
CA MET A 479 26.40 -10.25 -7.56
C MET A 479 25.24 -10.69 -6.66
N LEU A 480 25.35 -10.43 -5.37
CA LEU A 480 24.22 -10.23 -4.48
C LEU A 480 24.03 -8.74 -4.25
N TYR A 481 22.91 -8.19 -4.67
CA TYR A 481 22.51 -6.83 -4.33
C TYR A 481 21.21 -6.90 -3.54
N ASN A 482 21.25 -6.57 -2.27
CA ASN A 482 20.07 -6.57 -1.41
C ASN A 482 19.77 -5.14 -0.92
N SER A 483 18.61 -4.62 -1.27
CA SER A 483 18.11 -3.33 -0.78
C SER A 483 16.86 -3.46 0.09
N CYS A 484 16.53 -4.71 0.49
CA CYS A 484 15.38 -4.99 1.32
C CYS A 484 15.72 -6.06 2.36
N THR A 485 14.86 -7.02 2.59
CA THR A 485 15.04 -8.06 3.61
C THR A 485 15.48 -9.39 2.98
N LEU A 486 16.59 -9.93 3.46
CA LEU A 486 17.05 -11.27 3.13
C LEU A 486 17.33 -12.06 4.43
N ILE A 487 16.44 -12.97 4.77
CA ILE A 487 16.58 -13.84 5.94
C ILE A 487 17.30 -15.12 5.51
N VAL A 488 18.35 -15.46 6.23
CA VAL A 488 19.08 -16.74 6.06
C VAL A 488 19.14 -17.42 7.41
N LYS A 489 18.64 -18.66 7.50
CA LYS A 489 18.45 -19.34 8.78
C LYS A 489 19.71 -20.05 9.29
N GLU A 490 20.48 -20.69 8.41
CA GLU A 490 21.62 -21.52 8.84
C GLU A 490 22.95 -21.08 8.24
N LYS A 491 23.04 -20.87 6.93
CA LYS A 491 24.33 -20.55 6.32
C LYS A 491 24.25 -19.53 5.22
N PHE A 492 25.07 -18.50 5.33
CA PHE A 492 25.26 -17.44 4.34
C PHE A 492 26.70 -17.50 3.80
N LEU A 493 26.82 -17.70 2.50
CA LEU A 493 28.07 -17.69 1.78
C LEU A 493 27.90 -17.01 0.44
N TRP A 494 28.49 -15.81 0.28
CA TRP A 494 28.54 -15.08 -0.97
C TRP A 494 29.82 -14.26 -1.06
N THR A 495 30.35 -14.05 -2.26
CA THR A 495 31.65 -13.44 -2.44
C THR A 495 31.62 -12.00 -2.92
N ASN A 496 30.53 -11.56 -3.56
CA ASN A 496 30.37 -10.21 -4.06
C ASN A 496 29.00 -9.68 -3.62
N VAL A 497 29.00 -8.88 -2.55
CA VAL A 497 27.78 -8.45 -1.86
C VAL A 497 27.70 -6.93 -1.79
N THR A 498 26.61 -6.38 -2.24
CA THR A 498 26.22 -4.99 -1.97
C THR A 498 24.89 -4.96 -1.25
N LEU A 499 24.85 -4.30 -0.10
CA LEU A 499 23.65 -4.03 0.67
C LEU A 499 23.38 -2.53 0.61
N ASP A 500 22.17 -2.11 0.36
CA ASP A 500 21.82 -0.71 0.20
C ASP A 500 20.45 -0.40 0.82
N ASN A 501 20.12 0.88 0.94
CA ASN A 501 18.82 1.37 1.37
C ASN A 501 18.36 0.83 2.73
N GLY A 502 19.27 0.72 3.70
CA GLY A 502 18.96 0.21 5.03
C GLY A 502 18.59 -1.28 5.07
N SER A 503 19.02 -2.08 4.08
CA SER A 503 18.67 -3.49 3.97
C SER A 503 19.18 -4.34 5.12
N ILE A 504 18.45 -5.41 5.44
CA ILE A 504 18.86 -6.42 6.42
C ILE A 504 19.17 -7.72 5.69
N THR A 505 20.35 -8.28 5.98
CA THR A 505 20.76 -9.61 5.50
C THR A 505 21.24 -10.44 6.68
N GLY A 506 20.73 -11.65 6.79
CA GLY A 506 21.08 -12.57 7.86
C GLY A 506 19.87 -13.13 8.59
N GLY A 507 20.07 -13.72 9.74
CA GLY A 507 18.99 -14.36 10.48
C GLY A 507 18.16 -13.39 11.30
N LYS A 508 16.86 -13.67 11.36
CA LYS A 508 15.98 -13.12 12.37
C LYS A 508 16.25 -13.84 13.69
N PRO A 509 16.54 -13.16 14.81
CA PRO A 509 16.75 -13.84 16.07
C PRO A 509 15.41 -14.29 16.64
N ASP A 510 15.09 -15.53 16.46
CA ASP A 510 14.08 -16.18 17.25
C ASP A 510 14.74 -16.77 18.49
N ASN A 511 14.55 -16.17 19.67
CA ASN A 511 14.93 -16.69 20.98
C ASN A 511 16.40 -16.56 21.42
N LEU A 512 17.06 -15.44 21.17
CA LEU A 512 18.33 -15.16 21.82
C LEU A 512 18.11 -14.48 23.18
N SER A 513 18.44 -15.18 24.25
CA SER A 513 18.62 -14.57 25.57
C SER A 513 20.02 -13.96 25.66
N ALA A 514 20.11 -12.68 26.01
CA ALA A 514 21.38 -11.94 26.13
C ALA A 514 22.35 -12.51 27.18
N THR A 515 21.91 -13.48 27.95
CA THR A 515 22.71 -14.06 29.07
C THR A 515 23.38 -15.37 28.73
N GLU A 516 23.20 -15.92 27.53
CA GLU A 516 23.78 -17.23 27.20
C GLU A 516 24.89 -17.12 26.15
N ASN A 517 26.11 -17.02 26.58
CA ASN A 517 27.33 -17.01 25.77
C ASN A 517 27.66 -18.37 25.11
N ASN A 518 26.66 -19.15 24.70
CA ASN A 518 26.91 -20.46 24.10
C ASN A 518 26.62 -20.43 22.61
N ALA A 519 27.63 -20.58 21.76
CA ALA A 519 27.54 -20.57 20.30
C ALA A 519 26.48 -21.54 19.73
N SER A 520 26.09 -22.57 20.43
CA SER A 520 25.05 -23.52 20.07
C SER A 520 23.64 -22.94 20.22
N LEU A 521 23.45 -21.86 20.98
CA LEU A 521 22.17 -21.20 21.25
C LEU A 521 21.89 -20.03 20.28
N TRP A 522 22.87 -19.69 19.45
CA TRP A 522 22.76 -18.64 18.44
C TRP A 522 22.05 -19.08 17.15
N LYS A 523 21.57 -20.31 17.08
CA LYS A 523 20.65 -20.76 16.04
C LYS A 523 19.27 -20.11 16.28
N PRO A 524 18.70 -19.45 15.34
CA PRO A 524 18.73 -19.57 13.89
C PRO A 524 19.43 -18.39 13.16
N VAL A 525 20.50 -17.88 13.65
CA VAL A 525 21.28 -16.82 12.98
C VAL A 525 22.37 -17.49 12.13
N PRO A 526 22.54 -17.13 10.84
CA PRO A 526 23.38 -17.91 9.94
C PRO A 526 24.86 -17.88 10.33
N GLU A 527 25.52 -18.97 10.01
CA GLU A 527 26.99 -18.98 9.91
C GLU A 527 27.39 -18.31 8.59
N MET A 528 28.23 -17.29 8.69
CA MET A 528 28.97 -16.75 7.54
C MET A 528 30.27 -17.52 7.40
N SER A 529 30.43 -18.27 6.32
CA SER A 529 31.60 -19.10 6.08
C SER A 529 32.19 -18.82 4.70
N ASN A 530 33.49 -18.47 4.64
CA ASN A 530 34.14 -18.15 3.38
C ASN A 530 35.55 -18.80 3.26
N SER A 531 35.75 -19.44 2.13
CA SER A 531 37.06 -20.00 1.73
C SER A 531 37.68 -19.30 0.51
N SER A 532 36.99 -18.31 -0.05
CA SER A 532 37.42 -17.48 -1.18
C SER A 532 37.38 -16.02 -0.78
N PRO A 533 38.17 -15.13 -1.43
CA PRO A 533 38.10 -13.70 -1.15
C PRO A 533 36.66 -13.18 -1.37
N ALA A 534 36.18 -12.39 -0.41
CA ALA A 534 34.84 -11.84 -0.48
C ALA A 534 34.84 -10.33 -0.19
N ASN A 535 34.00 -9.63 -0.94
CA ASN A 535 33.79 -8.19 -0.81
C ASN A 535 32.36 -7.89 -0.39
N TYR A 536 32.19 -7.23 0.72
CA TYR A 536 30.92 -6.80 1.27
C TYR A 536 30.89 -5.27 1.35
N THR A 537 30.03 -4.64 0.55
CA THR A 537 29.76 -3.20 0.62
C THR A 537 28.42 -2.97 1.27
N LEU A 538 28.38 -2.29 2.41
CA LEU A 538 27.20 -1.98 3.18
C LEU A 538 26.90 -0.49 3.08
N LYS A 539 25.79 -0.11 2.44
CA LYS A 539 25.44 1.29 2.14
C LYS A 539 24.24 1.75 2.95
N ASN A 540 24.22 3.03 3.28
CA ASN A 540 23.05 3.74 3.76
C ASN A 540 22.35 3.08 4.96
N GLY A 541 23.12 2.63 5.95
CA GLY A 541 22.57 2.03 7.16
C GLY A 541 22.16 0.58 7.01
N SER A 542 22.74 -0.16 6.07
CA SER A 542 22.47 -1.59 5.89
C SER A 542 23.13 -2.46 6.95
N MET A 543 22.63 -3.66 7.13
CA MET A 543 23.05 -4.57 8.18
C MET A 543 23.32 -5.99 7.69
N ILE A 544 24.40 -6.59 8.18
CA ILE A 544 24.62 -8.05 8.19
C ILE A 544 24.55 -8.54 9.62
N LYS A 545 23.79 -9.61 9.84
CA LYS A 545 23.72 -10.32 11.12
C LYS A 545 24.09 -11.78 10.95
N ALA A 546 25.06 -12.25 11.73
CA ALA A 546 25.47 -13.65 11.74
C ALA A 546 25.81 -14.12 13.16
N SER A 547 25.49 -15.39 13.48
CA SER A 547 25.86 -16.01 14.76
C SER A 547 27.34 -16.33 14.81
N LEU A 548 27.89 -16.78 13.70
CA LEU A 548 29.28 -17.14 13.56
C LEU A 548 29.84 -16.58 12.24
N TYR A 549 30.92 -15.86 12.32
CA TYR A 549 31.75 -15.50 11.19
C TYR A 549 32.99 -16.41 11.17
N ASN A 550 33.07 -17.28 10.16
CA ASN A 550 34.12 -18.30 10.05
C ASN A 550 34.88 -18.15 8.73
N VAL A 551 36.16 -17.78 8.80
CA VAL A 551 37.00 -17.57 7.62
C VAL A 551 38.21 -18.50 7.66
N THR A 552 38.42 -19.28 6.61
CA THR A 552 39.42 -20.34 6.59
C THR A 552 40.62 -20.07 5.69
N ASN A 553 40.52 -19.43 4.54
CA ASN A 553 41.68 -19.39 3.61
C ASN A 553 41.80 -18.14 2.75
N ALA A 554 41.02 -17.12 2.95
CA ALA A 554 40.99 -15.98 2.05
C ALA A 554 40.71 -14.67 2.76
N PRO A 555 41.22 -13.52 2.29
CA PRO A 555 40.88 -12.23 2.86
C PRO A 555 39.44 -11.85 2.56
N ASN A 556 38.77 -11.26 3.53
CA ASN A 556 37.45 -10.66 3.38
C ASN A 556 37.51 -9.17 3.66
N TYR A 557 36.70 -8.43 2.89
CA TYR A 557 36.66 -6.97 2.97
C TYR A 557 35.20 -6.54 3.26
N PHE A 558 35.00 -5.84 4.37
CA PHE A 558 33.72 -5.23 4.73
C PHE A 558 33.90 -3.72 4.73
N LYS A 559 33.13 -3.03 3.92
CA LYS A 559 33.18 -1.59 3.76
C LYS A 559 31.81 -0.96 3.97
N GLY A 560 31.72 0.00 4.89
CA GLY A 560 30.55 0.88 5.02
C GLY A 560 30.64 2.04 4.04
N GLU A 561 29.50 2.46 3.47
CA GLU A 561 29.38 3.62 2.58
C GLU A 561 28.09 4.40 2.87
N GLY A 562 28.11 5.71 2.60
CA GLY A 562 26.92 6.58 2.77
C GLY A 562 26.91 7.33 4.10
N ASN A 563 25.85 8.12 4.30
CA ASN A 563 25.74 9.03 5.44
C ASN A 563 25.26 8.35 6.74
N ASN A 564 24.54 7.24 6.60
CA ASN A 564 24.06 6.47 7.74
C ASN A 564 25.03 5.31 8.00
N PRO A 565 25.47 5.11 9.24
CA PRO A 565 26.39 4.02 9.57
C PRO A 565 25.73 2.66 9.32
N SER A 566 26.48 1.78 8.68
CA SER A 566 26.07 0.39 8.44
C SER A 566 26.61 -0.52 9.54
N LEU A 567 25.91 -1.62 9.83
CA LEU A 567 26.17 -2.50 10.95
C LEU A 567 26.59 -3.90 10.49
N LEU A 568 27.69 -4.37 11.06
CA LEU A 568 28.09 -5.77 11.05
C LEU A 568 27.88 -6.34 12.46
N GLN A 569 26.86 -7.20 12.63
CA GLN A 569 26.56 -7.82 13.92
C GLN A 569 26.98 -9.29 13.90
N LEU A 570 27.92 -9.65 14.78
CA LEU A 570 28.53 -10.98 14.82
C LEU A 570 28.48 -11.56 16.25
N GLY A 571 27.92 -12.76 16.41
CA GLY A 571 27.87 -13.45 17.70
C GLY A 571 29.19 -14.05 18.11
N ALA A 572 29.89 -14.68 17.18
CA ALA A 572 31.23 -15.24 17.38
C ALA A 572 32.04 -15.07 16.09
N VAL A 573 33.37 -15.02 16.26
CA VAL A 573 34.30 -14.85 15.15
C VAL A 573 35.39 -15.91 15.22
N HIS A 574 35.58 -16.67 14.14
CA HIS A 574 36.69 -17.61 13.97
C HIS A 574 37.49 -17.26 12.71
N ILE A 575 38.74 -16.98 12.86
CA ILE A 575 39.66 -16.60 11.77
C ILE A 575 40.86 -17.57 11.78
N SER A 576 41.09 -18.23 10.66
CA SER A 576 42.27 -19.10 10.51
C SER A 576 43.56 -18.29 10.32
N ASN A 577 44.68 -18.92 10.53
CA ASN A 577 46.01 -18.29 10.41
C ASN A 577 46.38 -17.79 9.00
N ARG A 578 45.56 -18.12 7.98
CA ARG A 578 45.82 -17.76 6.58
C ARG A 578 44.88 -16.69 6.04
N SER A 579 44.02 -16.16 6.88
CA SER A 579 42.98 -15.22 6.44
C SER A 579 43.03 -13.91 7.21
N ASP A 580 42.99 -12.80 6.51
CA ASP A 580 42.83 -11.48 7.12
C ASP A 580 41.41 -10.96 6.84
N THR A 581 40.86 -10.23 7.81
CA THR A 581 39.58 -9.55 7.64
C THR A 581 39.79 -8.05 7.76
N TYR A 582 39.40 -7.34 6.70
CA TYR A 582 39.52 -5.88 6.60
C TYR A 582 38.16 -5.24 6.78
N LEU A 583 38.04 -4.33 7.74
CA LEU A 583 36.82 -3.58 7.98
C LEU A 583 37.08 -2.09 7.82
N SER A 584 36.21 -1.37 7.17
CA SER A 584 36.27 0.08 7.06
C SER A 584 34.91 0.74 7.17
N ASP A 585 34.86 1.89 7.86
CA ASP A 585 33.72 2.84 7.87
C ASP A 585 32.36 2.23 8.24
N LEU A 586 32.35 1.31 9.21
CA LEU A 586 31.11 0.63 9.66
C LEU A 586 31.09 0.51 11.21
N VAL A 587 29.95 0.12 11.73
CA VAL A 587 29.77 -0.25 13.13
C VAL A 587 29.91 -1.76 13.27
N LEU A 588 30.74 -2.21 14.17
CA LEU A 588 30.89 -3.61 14.54
C LEU A 588 30.26 -3.84 15.91
N GLU A 589 29.23 -4.71 15.93
CA GLU A 589 28.59 -5.12 17.17
C GLU A 589 28.87 -6.59 17.45
N MET A 590 29.41 -6.88 18.63
CA MET A 590 29.73 -8.26 19.02
C MET A 590 29.90 -8.38 20.53
N PRO A 591 29.80 -9.61 21.10
CA PRO A 591 30.15 -9.88 22.49
C PRO A 591 31.62 -9.62 22.77
N GLU A 592 31.93 -9.27 24.01
CA GLU A 592 33.31 -8.96 24.46
C GLU A 592 34.32 -10.08 24.16
N ASN A 593 33.90 -11.34 24.23
CA ASN A 593 34.74 -12.52 24.04
C ASN A 593 34.44 -13.28 22.74
N ALA A 594 34.04 -12.58 21.68
CA ALA A 594 33.56 -13.19 20.43
C ALA A 594 34.68 -13.91 19.62
N PHE A 595 35.94 -13.60 19.82
CA PHE A 595 37.03 -14.05 18.96
C PHE A 595 37.60 -15.39 19.35
N THR A 596 37.77 -16.27 18.37
CA THR A 596 38.54 -17.49 18.43
C THR A 596 39.47 -17.57 17.22
N TYR A 597 40.75 -17.57 17.41
CA TYR A 597 41.74 -17.74 16.35
C TYR A 597 42.35 -19.14 16.40
N SER A 598 42.74 -19.67 15.27
CA SER A 598 43.33 -21.00 15.17
C SER A 598 44.66 -21.16 15.92
N ASN A 599 45.33 -20.07 16.27
CA ASN A 599 46.53 -20.04 17.08
C ASN A 599 46.27 -19.79 18.58
N GLY A 600 45.00 -19.75 19.00
CA GLY A 600 44.60 -19.50 20.37
C GLY A 600 44.64 -18.03 20.81
N ALA A 601 44.99 -17.09 19.94
CA ALA A 601 44.89 -15.66 20.24
C ALA A 601 43.43 -15.21 20.36
N THR A 602 43.21 -14.11 21.08
CA THR A 602 41.89 -13.51 21.27
C THR A 602 41.95 -12.00 21.03
N GLY A 603 40.81 -11.41 20.66
CA GLY A 603 40.61 -9.96 20.51
C GLY A 603 40.89 -9.40 19.13
N ILE A 604 40.44 -8.17 18.92
CA ILE A 604 40.45 -7.48 17.63
C ILE A 604 41.87 -7.22 17.11
N ASN A 605 42.85 -7.03 17.99
CA ASN A 605 44.18 -6.48 17.64
C ASN A 605 45.23 -7.55 17.38
N ASN A 606 44.91 -8.76 16.99
CA ASN A 606 45.90 -9.81 16.79
C ASN A 606 46.61 -9.79 15.43
N GLY A 607 46.39 -8.77 14.60
CA GLY A 607 47.02 -8.61 13.27
C GLY A 607 46.28 -9.31 12.11
N ARG A 608 45.18 -10.02 12.40
CA ARG A 608 44.29 -10.65 11.38
C ARG A 608 42.98 -9.93 11.20
N TRP A 609 42.65 -9.04 12.08
CA TRP A 609 41.46 -8.21 12.07
C TRP A 609 41.88 -6.73 11.96
N LEU A 610 41.77 -6.20 10.77
CA LEU A 610 42.29 -4.88 10.41
C LEU A 610 41.14 -3.88 10.25
N THR A 611 41.13 -2.85 11.07
CA THR A 611 40.00 -1.89 11.13
C THR A 611 40.48 -0.48 10.79
N THR A 612 39.66 0.24 9.97
CA THR A 612 39.86 1.66 9.67
C THR A 612 38.48 2.33 9.68
N GLY A 613 38.32 3.38 10.51
CA GLY A 613 37.03 4.10 10.61
C GLY A 613 35.90 3.26 11.22
N VAL A 614 36.22 2.16 11.93
CA VAL A 614 35.26 1.26 12.54
C VAL A 614 34.99 1.66 13.98
N SER A 615 33.71 1.82 14.35
CA SER A 615 33.31 1.90 15.75
C SER A 615 32.79 0.54 16.23
N THR A 616 33.06 0.21 17.50
CA THR A 616 32.65 -1.05 18.12
C THR A 616 31.60 -0.79 19.22
N THR A 617 30.66 -1.70 19.35
CA THR A 617 29.65 -1.68 20.41
C THR A 617 29.43 -3.10 20.95
N GLY A 618 28.95 -3.21 22.20
CA GLY A 618 28.62 -4.49 22.80
C GLY A 618 27.39 -5.13 22.10
N TRP A 619 27.21 -6.41 22.34
CA TRP A 619 26.07 -7.15 21.79
C TRP A 619 24.75 -6.55 22.26
N GLU A 620 23.84 -6.27 21.30
CA GLU A 620 22.54 -5.63 21.51
C GLU A 620 22.59 -4.21 22.14
N GLU A 621 23.77 -3.60 22.23
CA GLU A 621 23.92 -2.24 22.69
C GLU A 621 23.85 -1.20 21.57
N SER A 622 23.82 -1.66 20.32
CA SER A 622 23.68 -0.79 19.16
C SER A 622 22.34 -0.06 19.19
N LYS A 623 22.40 1.25 19.09
CA LYS A 623 21.23 2.13 19.02
C LYS A 623 20.75 2.32 17.59
N TYR A 624 21.34 1.65 16.63
CA TYR A 624 20.96 1.78 15.22
C TYR A 624 19.71 0.99 14.93
N THR A 625 18.82 1.64 14.21
CA THR A 625 17.59 1.04 13.72
C THR A 625 17.66 0.93 12.19
N PHE A 626 17.19 -0.17 11.65
CA PHE A 626 17.26 -0.48 10.23
C PHE A 626 15.86 -0.50 9.66
N SER A 627 15.64 0.25 8.59
CA SER A 627 14.37 0.28 7.89
C SER A 627 14.54 -0.36 6.52
N THR A 628 13.75 -1.39 6.26
CA THR A 628 13.68 -2.03 4.95
C THR A 628 12.31 -1.84 4.33
N CYS A 629 12.18 -2.14 3.05
CA CYS A 629 10.92 -2.19 2.36
C CYS A 629 10.04 -3.35 2.91
N GLY A 630 9.04 -3.06 3.68
CA GLY A 630 8.05 -4.03 4.15
C GLY A 630 8.31 -4.63 5.52
N GLY A 631 9.27 -4.11 6.27
CA GLY A 631 9.44 -4.48 7.67
C GLY A 631 10.74 -4.02 8.28
N TYR A 632 10.66 -3.75 9.57
CA TYR A 632 11.80 -3.33 10.35
C TYR A 632 12.20 -4.41 11.31
N TYR A 633 13.49 -4.63 11.39
CA TYR A 633 14.07 -5.54 12.30
C TYR A 633 14.77 -4.76 13.40
N ASN A 634 14.34 -4.95 14.64
CA ASN A 634 15.07 -4.49 15.79
C ASN A 634 15.90 -5.67 16.33
N PRO A 635 17.22 -5.64 16.21
CA PRO A 635 18.06 -6.72 16.74
C PRO A 635 18.04 -6.80 18.27
N GLY A 636 17.59 -5.75 18.96
CA GLY A 636 17.53 -5.70 20.41
C GLY A 636 16.37 -6.50 21.01
N ASN A 637 16.65 -7.09 22.14
CA ASN A 637 15.78 -7.78 23.07
C ASN A 637 14.97 -8.95 22.53
N PRO A 638 15.51 -10.15 22.58
CA PRO A 638 14.79 -11.38 22.26
C PRO A 638 13.61 -11.69 23.21
N GLY A 639 13.41 -10.87 24.23
CA GLY A 639 12.31 -11.00 25.20
C GLY A 639 12.38 -12.23 26.09
N ASN A 640 11.69 -12.15 27.19
CA ASN A 640 11.45 -13.33 28.03
C ASN A 640 10.60 -14.34 27.23
N PRO A 641 10.94 -15.62 27.21
CA PRO A 641 10.08 -16.64 26.61
C PRO A 641 8.74 -16.84 27.34
N ASP A 642 8.53 -16.17 28.45
CA ASP A 642 7.26 -16.25 29.19
C ASP A 642 6.21 -15.39 28.47
N PRO A 643 5.15 -15.97 27.90
CA PRO A 643 4.18 -15.24 27.09
C PRO A 643 3.19 -14.50 27.99
N GLU A 644 3.62 -13.38 28.56
CA GLU A 644 2.70 -12.46 29.19
C GLU A 644 1.92 -11.66 28.13
N ASP A 645 0.66 -11.37 28.41
CA ASP A 645 -0.11 -10.47 27.54
C ASP A 645 0.57 -9.09 27.52
N PRO A 646 0.69 -8.46 26.35
CA PRO A 646 1.23 -7.11 26.25
C PRO A 646 0.46 -6.15 27.15
N GLU A 647 1.16 -5.15 27.73
CA GLU A 647 0.52 -4.14 28.54
C GLU A 647 -0.62 -3.46 27.78
N LYS A 648 -1.68 -3.11 28.53
CA LYS A 648 -2.85 -2.40 28.03
C LYS A 648 -2.43 -1.13 27.28
N PRO A 649 -2.80 -0.95 26.01
CA PRO A 649 -2.32 0.18 25.25
C PRO A 649 -2.91 1.49 25.74
N VAL A 650 -2.05 2.46 25.98
CA VAL A 650 -2.39 3.86 26.08
C VAL A 650 -1.95 4.54 24.81
N ILE A 651 -2.90 5.00 24.01
CA ILE A 651 -2.61 5.71 22.76
C ILE A 651 -2.42 7.19 23.09
N VAL A 652 -1.32 7.75 22.62
CA VAL A 652 -1.05 9.18 22.75
C VAL A 652 -0.79 9.73 21.35
N ASP A 653 -1.82 10.34 20.76
CA ASP A 653 -1.67 11.07 19.51
C ASP A 653 -1.25 12.52 19.82
N ASN A 654 -0.06 12.90 19.38
CA ASN A 654 0.48 14.26 19.49
C ASN A 654 0.34 15.02 18.17
N THR A 655 -0.45 14.55 17.23
CA THR A 655 -0.76 15.30 16.02
C THR A 655 -1.52 16.56 16.42
N VAL A 656 -1.00 17.72 16.01
CA VAL A 656 -1.69 18.99 16.21
C VAL A 656 -2.72 19.14 15.09
N TYR A 657 -3.97 19.38 15.46
CA TYR A 657 -5.04 19.71 14.53
C TYR A 657 -5.45 21.15 14.75
N THR A 658 -5.06 22.05 13.85
CA THR A 658 -5.39 23.48 13.95
C THR A 658 -6.69 23.76 13.21
N TYR A 659 -7.65 24.34 13.91
CA TYR A 659 -8.91 24.85 13.39
C TYR A 659 -8.78 26.35 13.20
N ALA A 660 -9.07 26.82 11.98
CA ALA A 660 -8.94 28.21 11.59
C ALA A 660 -10.25 28.67 10.95
N PHE A 661 -10.80 29.79 11.43
CA PHE A 661 -12.14 30.26 11.08
C PHE A 661 -12.15 31.72 10.66
N GLU A 662 -13.08 32.03 9.74
CA GLU A 662 -13.61 33.36 9.44
C GLU A 662 -14.87 33.64 10.27
N ASP A 663 -15.11 34.89 10.70
CA ASP A 663 -16.21 35.23 11.60
C ASP A 663 -17.46 35.82 10.91
N ASN A 664 -17.35 36.20 9.64
CA ASN A 664 -18.37 36.96 8.92
C ASN A 664 -19.48 36.12 8.27
N TRP A 665 -19.45 34.78 8.40
CA TRP A 665 -20.55 33.96 7.88
C TRP A 665 -21.93 34.53 8.23
N PRO A 666 -22.88 34.62 7.31
CA PRO A 666 -22.99 34.02 5.99
C PRO A 666 -22.46 34.89 4.81
N VAL A 667 -21.70 35.92 5.05
CA VAL A 667 -20.97 36.67 4.02
C VAL A 667 -19.47 36.43 4.15
N TYR A 668 -18.70 36.73 3.11
CA TYR A 668 -17.26 36.59 3.16
C TYR A 668 -16.63 37.61 4.15
N GLY A 669 -15.50 37.16 4.75
CA GLY A 669 -14.50 38.03 5.39
C GLY A 669 -13.37 38.32 4.44
N ASP A 670 -12.19 38.55 4.93
CA ASP A 670 -10.94 38.77 4.15
C ASP A 670 -10.14 37.52 3.85
N PHE A 671 -10.58 36.38 4.34
CA PHE A 671 -10.00 35.06 4.14
C PHE A 671 -8.54 34.97 4.62
N ASP A 672 -8.25 35.52 5.76
CA ASP A 672 -6.98 35.36 6.44
C ASP A 672 -6.99 34.18 7.45
N LEU A 673 -8.18 33.58 7.68
CA LEU A 673 -8.38 32.37 8.50
C LEU A 673 -7.80 32.55 9.92
N ASN A 674 -7.89 33.74 10.50
CA ASN A 674 -7.30 34.05 11.80
C ASN A 674 -8.29 34.64 12.82
N ASP A 675 -9.56 34.81 12.45
CA ASP A 675 -10.60 35.33 13.34
C ASP A 675 -10.78 34.51 14.62
N ILE A 676 -10.70 33.18 14.52
CA ILE A 676 -10.46 32.25 15.60
C ILE A 676 -9.49 31.17 15.15
N VAL A 677 -8.35 31.07 15.81
CA VAL A 677 -7.42 29.97 15.65
C VAL A 677 -7.34 29.19 16.95
N THR A 678 -7.70 27.93 16.90
CA THR A 678 -7.65 27.01 18.03
C THR A 678 -7.08 25.66 17.60
N SER A 679 -6.43 24.94 18.48
CA SER A 679 -5.85 23.64 18.18
C SER A 679 -6.31 22.55 19.15
N ILE A 680 -6.33 21.33 18.64
CA ILE A 680 -6.24 20.11 19.47
C ILE A 680 -4.77 19.71 19.42
N ASP A 681 -4.10 19.75 20.56
CA ASP A 681 -2.64 19.59 20.62
C ASP A 681 -2.23 18.15 20.95
N LYS A 682 -3.14 17.43 21.61
CA LYS A 682 -2.88 16.07 22.08
C LYS A 682 -4.18 15.33 22.38
N ILE A 683 -4.23 14.09 21.98
CA ILE A 683 -5.29 13.14 22.34
C ILE A 683 -4.66 11.97 23.09
N THR A 684 -5.25 11.59 24.22
CA THR A 684 -4.84 10.40 24.99
C THR A 684 -6.04 9.48 25.14
N ILE A 685 -5.89 8.23 24.73
CA ILE A 685 -6.94 7.21 24.74
C ILE A 685 -6.48 6.03 25.58
N THR A 686 -7.30 5.59 26.51
CA THR A 686 -7.10 4.35 27.25
C THR A 686 -8.13 3.32 26.79
N GLN A 687 -7.67 2.15 26.36
CA GLN A 687 -8.54 1.05 25.95
C GLN A 687 -8.61 -0.02 27.03
N ARG A 688 -9.75 -0.71 27.09
CA ARG A 688 -9.91 -1.95 27.85
C ARG A 688 -9.42 -3.14 27.04
N SER A 689 -9.20 -4.27 27.69
CA SER A 689 -8.77 -5.52 27.04
C SER A 689 -9.72 -6.04 25.96
N ASN A 690 -11.01 -5.66 26.01
CA ASN A 690 -12.01 -5.99 24.99
C ASN A 690 -12.01 -5.01 23.80
N GLY A 691 -11.06 -4.07 23.73
CA GLY A 691 -10.95 -3.06 22.69
C GLY A 691 -11.87 -1.85 22.84
N SER A 692 -12.79 -1.84 23.84
CA SER A 692 -13.63 -0.66 24.11
C SER A 692 -12.83 0.45 24.78
N ILE A 693 -13.25 1.70 24.57
CA ILE A 693 -12.60 2.86 25.16
C ILE A 693 -13.01 3.03 26.63
N GLU A 694 -12.03 3.18 27.50
CA GLU A 694 -12.22 3.47 28.89
C GLU A 694 -12.26 4.97 29.17
N SER A 695 -11.29 5.69 28.60
CA SER A 695 -11.21 7.13 28.71
C SER A 695 -10.64 7.78 27.47
N TYR A 696 -11.10 9.00 27.22
CA TYR A 696 -10.66 9.88 26.14
C TYR A 696 -10.32 11.23 26.74
N LYS A 697 -9.10 11.70 26.51
CA LYS A 697 -8.63 12.99 26.99
C LYS A 697 -8.13 13.81 25.82
N LEU A 698 -8.64 15.03 25.70
CA LEU A 698 -8.29 15.99 24.68
C LEU A 698 -7.66 17.21 25.36
N ASN A 699 -6.48 17.61 24.87
CA ASN A 699 -5.84 18.87 25.21
C ASN A 699 -5.88 19.79 23.99
N GLY A 700 -6.24 21.04 24.19
CA GLY A 700 -6.27 22.04 23.11
C GLY A 700 -5.86 23.41 23.60
N THR A 701 -5.70 24.32 22.67
CA THR A 701 -5.26 25.72 22.93
C THR A 701 -6.03 26.67 22.03
N LEU A 702 -6.64 27.73 22.62
CA LEU A 702 -7.09 28.86 21.84
C LEU A 702 -5.86 29.76 21.61
N GLN A 703 -5.51 29.98 20.33
CA GLN A 703 -4.24 30.55 19.89
C GLN A 703 -4.33 32.01 19.50
N ALA A 704 -5.40 32.40 18.76
CA ALA A 704 -5.58 33.76 18.26
C ALA A 704 -7.06 34.13 18.14
N VAL A 705 -7.32 35.46 18.18
CA VAL A 705 -8.62 36.06 17.93
C VAL A 705 -8.42 37.34 17.08
N GLY A 706 -8.62 37.20 15.76
CA GLY A 706 -8.52 38.26 14.76
C GLY A 706 -9.84 38.99 14.49
N ALA A 707 -10.86 38.73 15.27
CA ALA A 707 -12.18 39.34 15.08
C ALA A 707 -12.42 40.60 15.91
N SER A 708 -13.23 41.49 15.41
CA SER A 708 -13.71 42.65 16.18
C SER A 708 -15.06 42.42 16.91
N LYS A 709 -15.62 41.23 16.80
CA LYS A 709 -16.89 40.85 17.44
C LYS A 709 -16.66 39.90 18.63
N LYS A 710 -17.68 39.81 19.47
CA LYS A 710 -17.70 38.78 20.52
C LYS A 710 -17.91 37.42 19.89
N LEU A 711 -16.92 36.56 19.99
CA LEU A 711 -16.98 35.17 19.52
C LEU A 711 -16.90 34.22 20.68
N GLY A 712 -17.67 33.11 20.60
CA GLY A 712 -17.57 31.98 21.50
C GLY A 712 -16.93 30.79 20.77
N LEU A 713 -16.46 29.79 21.54
CA LEU A 713 -15.87 28.55 21.04
C LEU A 713 -16.50 27.34 21.69
N GLY A 714 -16.94 26.36 20.89
CA GLY A 714 -17.53 25.14 21.37
C GLY A 714 -16.93 23.92 20.65
N ILE A 715 -17.07 22.75 21.27
CA ILE A 715 -16.68 21.45 20.72
C ILE A 715 -17.84 20.48 20.83
N ARG A 716 -18.12 19.76 19.74
CA ARG A 716 -19.17 18.73 19.68
C ARG A 716 -18.55 17.38 19.32
N PHE A 717 -19.02 16.33 19.97
CA PHE A 717 -18.60 14.95 19.74
C PHE A 717 -19.71 14.19 19.02
N LEU A 718 -19.45 13.65 17.84
CA LEU A 718 -20.44 13.05 16.96
C LEU A 718 -20.53 11.52 17.06
N GLY A 719 -19.57 10.86 17.66
CA GLY A 719 -19.48 9.41 17.65
C GLY A 719 -20.10 8.69 18.87
N PHE A 720 -20.57 9.43 19.88
CA PHE A 720 -21.18 8.85 21.06
C PHE A 720 -22.25 9.79 21.66
N ASN A 721 -23.05 9.26 22.56
CA ASN A 721 -24.10 10.01 23.26
C ASN A 721 -23.73 10.24 24.72
N THR A 722 -24.36 11.22 25.38
CA THR A 722 -24.17 11.48 26.80
C THR A 722 -24.48 10.27 27.67
N SER A 723 -25.38 9.39 27.22
CA SER A 723 -25.70 8.13 27.91
C SER A 723 -24.57 7.11 27.95
N ASN A 724 -23.58 7.23 27.08
CA ASN A 724 -22.38 6.38 27.06
C ASN A 724 -21.32 6.83 28.06
N VAL A 725 -21.47 8.06 28.62
CA VAL A 725 -20.47 8.69 29.46
C VAL A 725 -20.68 8.34 30.92
N THR A 726 -19.60 8.04 31.64
CA THR A 726 -19.58 7.85 33.09
C THR A 726 -19.05 9.07 33.84
N GLU A 727 -18.15 9.83 33.21
CA GLU A 727 -17.51 10.98 33.80
C GLU A 727 -17.17 12.04 32.74
N LEU A 728 -17.36 13.31 33.06
CA LEU A 728 -16.87 14.45 32.30
C LEU A 728 -16.14 15.40 33.25
N LYS A 729 -14.88 15.62 33.03
CA LYS A 729 -14.02 16.53 33.79
C LYS A 729 -12.98 17.18 32.86
N GLY A 730 -12.20 18.11 33.36
CA GLY A 730 -11.14 18.74 32.60
C GLY A 730 -10.58 19.98 33.28
N ASN A 731 -10.06 20.91 32.50
CA ASN A 731 -9.67 22.22 33.00
C ASN A 731 -9.89 23.24 31.88
N ILE A 732 -10.91 24.07 32.03
CA ILE A 732 -11.15 25.19 31.13
C ILE A 732 -11.00 26.46 31.96
N LYS A 733 -9.84 27.12 31.85
CA LYS A 733 -9.50 28.34 32.61
C LYS A 733 -9.80 28.25 34.14
N GLY A 734 -9.39 27.13 34.74
CA GLY A 734 -9.60 26.86 36.18
C GLY A 734 -10.92 26.18 36.55
N THR A 735 -11.87 26.11 35.62
CA THR A 735 -13.09 25.32 35.82
C THR A 735 -12.78 23.85 35.55
N THR A 736 -12.90 23.02 36.61
CA THR A 736 -12.56 21.58 36.54
C THR A 736 -13.77 20.66 36.41
N GLN A 737 -14.94 21.09 36.92
CA GLN A 737 -16.19 20.38 36.74
C GLN A 737 -16.91 20.88 35.50
N LEU A 738 -16.81 20.10 34.42
CA LEU A 738 -17.43 20.41 33.15
C LEU A 738 -18.83 19.82 33.04
N SER A 739 -19.68 20.36 32.20
CA SER A 739 -20.98 19.82 31.86
C SER A 739 -21.21 19.87 30.34
N PHE A 740 -21.95 18.90 29.83
CA PHE A 740 -22.45 19.01 28.46
C PHE A 740 -23.57 20.05 28.39
N GLU A 741 -23.60 20.77 27.29
CA GLU A 741 -24.65 21.72 26.97
C GLU A 741 -26.00 21.00 26.88
N SER A 742 -27.02 21.54 27.51
CA SER A 742 -28.39 20.97 27.51
C SER A 742 -29.05 21.16 26.12
N ASN A 743 -30.04 20.32 25.83
CA ASN A 743 -30.83 20.34 24.58
C ASN A 743 -30.01 20.10 23.34
N GLN A 744 -28.99 19.26 23.40
CA GLN A 744 -28.18 18.80 22.31
C GLN A 744 -28.37 17.29 22.13
N SER A 745 -28.49 16.85 20.85
CA SER A 745 -28.55 15.43 20.49
C SER A 745 -27.18 14.76 20.64
N ASN A 746 -26.13 15.52 20.33
CA ASN A 746 -24.74 15.08 20.51
C ASN A 746 -24.10 15.84 21.68
N PRO A 747 -23.13 15.22 22.39
CA PRO A 747 -22.43 15.90 23.48
C PRO A 747 -21.70 17.16 23.00
N VAL A 748 -21.98 18.30 23.61
CA VAL A 748 -21.35 19.60 23.33
C VAL A 748 -20.77 20.16 24.64
N VAL A 749 -19.51 20.64 24.56
CA VAL A 749 -18.85 21.38 25.63
C VAL A 749 -18.55 22.78 25.13
N ILE A 750 -18.98 23.81 25.83
CA ILE A 750 -18.62 25.21 25.53
C ILE A 750 -17.28 25.52 26.21
N ILE A 751 -16.28 25.89 25.41
CA ILE A 751 -14.94 26.25 25.89
C ILE A 751 -14.97 27.69 26.42
N CYS A 752 -15.54 28.62 25.65
CA CYS A 752 -15.78 30.00 26.10
C CYS A 752 -16.92 30.63 25.33
N ASN A 753 -17.59 31.59 25.99
CA ASN A 753 -18.63 32.45 25.39
C ASN A 753 -18.06 33.79 24.86
N ASP A 754 -16.80 34.09 25.19
CA ASP A 754 -16.08 35.27 24.78
C ASP A 754 -14.59 34.98 24.65
N ALA A 755 -14.14 34.82 23.44
CA ALA A 755 -12.76 34.43 23.12
C ALA A 755 -11.74 35.50 23.52
N HIS A 756 -12.05 36.77 23.33
CA HIS A 756 -11.19 37.90 23.77
C HIS A 756 -10.99 37.93 25.30
N LEU A 757 -12.08 37.83 26.04
CA LEU A 757 -12.02 37.73 27.49
C LEU A 757 -11.30 36.47 27.95
N PHE A 758 -11.53 35.36 27.22
CA PHE A 758 -10.88 34.09 27.52
C PHE A 758 -9.36 34.18 27.30
N MET A 759 -8.90 34.86 26.28
CA MET A 759 -7.47 35.12 26.06
C MET A 759 -6.89 36.27 26.89
N GLY A 760 -7.72 36.94 27.69
CA GLY A 760 -7.25 37.92 28.68
C GLY A 760 -7.31 39.38 28.26
N ASN A 761 -8.10 39.73 27.22
CA ASN A 761 -8.56 41.09 27.03
C ASN A 761 -9.50 41.53 28.17
N ALA A 762 -9.64 42.82 28.41
CA ALA A 762 -10.63 43.32 29.35
C ALA A 762 -12.06 43.05 28.83
N GLU A 763 -13.04 43.12 29.73
CA GLU A 763 -14.43 42.97 29.33
C GLU A 763 -14.78 44.07 28.28
N ASN A 764 -15.39 43.65 27.18
CA ASN A 764 -15.74 44.47 26.02
C ASN A 764 -14.54 44.98 25.20
N ASP A 765 -13.32 44.62 25.50
CA ASP A 765 -12.16 44.91 24.64
C ASP A 765 -12.12 43.88 23.49
N ARG A 766 -12.23 44.37 22.26
CA ARG A 766 -12.27 43.58 21.03
C ARG A 766 -11.01 43.81 20.19
N GLY A 767 -9.91 44.22 20.82
CA GLY A 767 -8.62 44.32 20.14
C GLY A 767 -8.12 42.95 19.68
N PHE A 768 -7.60 42.89 18.47
CA PHE A 768 -7.08 41.66 17.86
C PHE A 768 -5.96 41.05 18.70
N ILE A 769 -5.97 39.72 18.86
CA ILE A 769 -4.99 38.98 19.66
C ILE A 769 -4.22 38.03 18.76
N ASN A 770 -2.90 38.16 18.74
CA ASN A 770 -1.99 37.28 18.00
C ASN A 770 -2.20 37.28 16.49
N THR A 771 -2.61 38.38 15.89
CA THR A 771 -2.79 38.50 14.42
C THR A 771 -2.10 39.73 13.81
N LEU A 772 -1.65 40.69 14.65
CA LEU A 772 -1.03 41.93 14.18
C LEU A 772 0.48 41.80 13.97
N GLU A 773 0.99 42.44 12.91
CA GLU A 773 2.42 42.44 12.58
C GLU A 773 3.28 43.13 13.64
N ASP A 774 2.74 44.19 14.27
CA ASP A 774 3.46 44.96 15.31
C ASP A 774 3.46 44.30 16.68
N ASN A 775 2.85 43.13 16.79
CA ASN A 775 2.71 42.38 18.04
C ASN A 775 2.14 43.19 19.21
N SER A 776 1.32 44.20 18.94
CA SER A 776 0.82 45.13 19.95
C SER A 776 -0.10 44.52 20.99
N ASN A 777 -0.68 43.36 20.71
CA ASN A 777 -1.53 42.60 21.66
C ASN A 777 -1.22 41.09 21.62
N ASN A 778 0.06 40.76 21.83
CA ASN A 778 0.47 39.38 21.89
C ASN A 778 0.15 38.76 23.27
N LYS A 779 -0.36 37.54 23.26
CA LYS A 779 -0.69 36.78 24.45
C LYS A 779 -0.30 35.33 24.28
N ASP A 780 -0.05 34.67 25.39
CA ASP A 780 0.09 33.20 25.39
C ASP A 780 -1.26 32.59 25.03
N GLY A 781 -1.21 31.50 24.24
CA GLY A 781 -2.39 30.70 23.96
C GLY A 781 -2.99 30.12 25.25
N VAL A 782 -4.30 30.09 25.35
CA VAL A 782 -4.98 29.60 26.53
C VAL A 782 -5.37 28.16 26.39
N LYS A 783 -4.74 27.30 27.20
CA LYS A 783 -4.95 25.87 27.17
C LYS A 783 -6.28 25.48 27.82
N PHE A 784 -6.88 24.43 27.27
CA PHE A 784 -8.04 23.75 27.81
C PHE A 784 -7.88 22.23 27.75
N GLU A 785 -8.54 21.54 28.65
CA GLU A 785 -8.52 20.09 28.74
C GLU A 785 -9.93 19.55 28.95
N ILE A 786 -10.29 18.52 28.21
CA ILE A 786 -11.57 17.79 28.34
C ILE A 786 -11.24 16.31 28.51
N SER A 787 -11.74 15.68 29.53
CA SER A 787 -11.55 14.25 29.82
C SER A 787 -12.92 13.58 30.01
N ILE A 788 -13.13 12.51 29.24
CA ILE A 788 -14.40 11.78 29.17
C ILE A 788 -14.17 10.32 29.54
N GLY A 789 -14.85 9.81 30.56
CA GLY A 789 -14.88 8.40 30.89
C GLY A 789 -16.11 7.71 30.28
N PHE A 790 -15.96 6.48 29.83
CA PHE A 790 -17.02 5.74 29.13
C PHE A 790 -17.43 4.46 29.87
N LYS A 791 -18.68 4.06 29.65
CA LYS A 791 -19.20 2.75 30.05
C LYS A 791 -18.50 1.64 29.28
N ASP A 792 -18.33 0.49 29.88
CA ASP A 792 -17.72 -0.66 29.20
C ASP A 792 -18.54 -1.10 27.98
N GLY A 793 -17.83 -1.39 26.88
CA GLY A 793 -18.43 -1.76 25.59
C GLY A 793 -19.18 -0.66 24.84
N ALA A 794 -19.27 0.56 25.38
CA ALA A 794 -20.16 1.61 24.87
C ALA A 794 -19.55 2.41 23.70
N VAL A 795 -18.22 2.51 23.61
CA VAL A 795 -17.50 3.34 22.64
C VAL A 795 -16.27 2.60 22.15
N LYS A 796 -15.99 2.68 20.86
CA LYS A 796 -14.83 2.09 20.20
C LYS A 796 -13.92 3.19 19.64
N LEU A 797 -12.75 2.82 19.14
CA LEU A 797 -11.79 3.75 18.56
C LEU A 797 -12.38 4.50 17.35
N GLU A 798 -13.16 3.84 16.52
CA GLU A 798 -13.84 4.43 15.35
C GLU A 798 -14.85 5.53 15.72
N ASP A 799 -15.34 5.55 16.96
CA ASP A 799 -16.31 6.52 17.45
C ASP A 799 -15.66 7.84 17.96
N ILE A 800 -14.34 7.87 18.12
CA ILE A 800 -13.62 8.99 18.72
C ILE A 800 -12.46 9.53 17.86
N ASN A 801 -12.42 9.18 16.57
CA ASN A 801 -11.43 9.75 15.65
C ASN A 801 -11.67 11.26 15.43
N ILE A 802 -10.69 11.96 14.89
CA ILE A 802 -10.74 13.42 14.71
C ILE A 802 -11.92 13.90 13.85
N ASN A 803 -12.40 13.09 12.89
CA ASN A 803 -13.55 13.41 12.04
C ASN A 803 -14.90 13.32 12.81
N LYS A 804 -14.87 12.82 14.06
CA LYS A 804 -16.01 12.82 14.97
C LYS A 804 -15.99 14.01 15.94
N ILE A 805 -15.01 14.87 15.80
CA ILE A 805 -14.87 16.11 16.59
C ILE A 805 -15.21 17.28 15.68
N ASP A 806 -16.15 18.09 16.11
CA ASP A 806 -16.58 19.30 15.43
C ASP A 806 -16.32 20.51 16.34
N MET A 807 -15.25 21.23 16.04
CA MET A 807 -14.94 22.49 16.67
C MET A 807 -15.74 23.58 15.95
N PHE A 808 -16.40 24.47 16.69
CA PHE A 808 -17.22 25.52 16.07
C PHE A 808 -17.16 26.83 16.80
N VAL A 809 -17.38 27.91 16.05
CA VAL A 809 -17.43 29.28 16.56
C VAL A 809 -18.89 29.69 16.76
N ILE A 810 -19.17 30.38 17.87
CA ILE A 810 -20.45 31.02 18.13
C ILE A 810 -20.26 32.52 17.77
N SER A 811 -20.74 32.89 16.58
CA SER A 811 -20.61 34.31 16.10
C SER A 811 -21.70 35.23 16.65
N ARG A 812 -22.79 34.68 17.15
CA ARG A 812 -23.87 35.40 17.85
C ARG A 812 -24.61 34.47 18.78
N GLU A 813 -24.77 34.90 20.03
CA GLU A 813 -25.57 34.18 21.02
C GLU A 813 -27.06 34.12 20.65
N ALA A 814 -27.76 33.13 21.15
CA ALA A 814 -29.21 33.06 21.04
C ALA A 814 -29.88 34.20 21.78
N ASP A 815 -30.97 34.70 21.26
CA ASP A 815 -31.82 35.70 21.91
C ASP A 815 -33.29 35.21 21.96
N ALA A 816 -34.22 36.02 22.47
CA ALA A 816 -35.63 35.69 22.57
C ALA A 816 -36.30 35.40 21.21
N LYS A 817 -35.67 35.78 20.10
CA LYS A 817 -36.22 35.75 18.75
C LYS A 817 -35.52 34.80 17.79
N SER A 818 -34.27 34.38 18.09
CA SER A 818 -33.49 33.53 17.22
C SER A 818 -32.55 32.63 17.98
N LYS A 819 -32.30 31.44 17.41
CA LYS A 819 -31.21 30.57 17.81
C LYS A 819 -29.86 31.25 17.57
N ARG A 820 -28.80 30.74 18.20
CA ARG A 820 -27.44 31.25 18.04
C ARG A 820 -26.90 31.07 16.62
N SER A 821 -26.03 31.96 16.16
CA SER A 821 -25.30 31.77 14.90
C SER A 821 -24.02 31.01 15.16
N GLU A 822 -23.82 29.96 14.40
CA GLU A 822 -22.66 29.08 14.51
C GLU A 822 -21.91 29.02 13.17
N ILE A 823 -20.59 28.89 13.25
CA ILE A 823 -19.71 28.66 12.09
C ILE A 823 -18.94 27.39 12.35
N HIS A 824 -19.10 26.42 11.47
CA HIS A 824 -18.46 25.12 11.55
C HIS A 824 -17.46 24.96 10.41
N VAL A 825 -16.55 23.99 10.54
CA VAL A 825 -15.76 23.51 9.42
C VAL A 825 -16.71 22.98 8.34
N ALA A 826 -16.37 23.19 7.07
CA ALA A 826 -17.20 22.78 5.95
C ALA A 826 -17.61 21.29 6.04
N GLY A 827 -18.90 21.02 5.81
CA GLY A 827 -19.47 19.67 5.87
C GLY A 827 -20.09 19.27 7.20
N TYR A 828 -19.77 19.95 8.32
CA TYR A 828 -20.44 19.68 9.60
C TYR A 828 -21.79 20.38 9.71
N THR A 829 -22.79 19.70 10.23
CA THR A 829 -24.11 20.29 10.49
C THR A 829 -24.06 21.29 11.63
N PRO A 830 -24.97 22.28 11.71
CA PRO A 830 -25.10 23.07 12.93
C PRO A 830 -25.50 22.18 14.13
N THR A 831 -25.27 22.66 15.34
CA THR A 831 -25.80 22.02 16.54
C THR A 831 -27.33 22.16 16.62
N ASP A 832 -28.00 21.47 17.56
CA ASP A 832 -29.46 21.64 17.76
C ASP A 832 -29.85 23.07 18.17
N LEU A 833 -28.90 23.84 18.73
CA LEU A 833 -29.08 25.23 19.10
C LEU A 833 -28.68 26.20 17.98
N GLY A 834 -28.08 25.72 16.91
CA GLY A 834 -27.66 26.50 15.74
C GLY A 834 -28.82 26.97 14.85
N ASN A 835 -28.67 28.12 14.23
CA ASN A 835 -29.69 28.77 13.41
C ASN A 835 -29.60 28.40 11.92
N ALA A 836 -30.14 27.27 11.54
CA ALA A 836 -30.17 26.85 10.13
C ALA A 836 -30.99 27.79 9.19
N LYS A 837 -31.76 28.75 9.73
CA LYS A 837 -32.45 29.76 8.91
C LYS A 837 -31.52 30.77 8.24
N GLN A 838 -30.25 30.79 8.61
CA GLN A 838 -29.23 31.62 7.97
C GLN A 838 -28.65 30.96 6.71
N PHE A 839 -28.93 29.71 6.47
CA PHE A 839 -28.47 29.01 5.28
C PHE A 839 -29.03 29.63 3.99
N GLY A 840 -28.19 29.75 2.96
CA GLY A 840 -28.50 30.38 1.70
C GLY A 840 -28.61 31.90 1.72
N LEU A 841 -28.23 32.59 2.83
CA LEU A 841 -28.14 34.03 2.89
C LEU A 841 -26.76 34.53 2.45
N GLY A 842 -26.68 35.78 1.97
CA GLY A 842 -25.41 36.40 1.57
C GLY A 842 -24.66 35.58 0.52
N ASN A 843 -23.45 35.19 0.84
CA ASN A 843 -22.60 34.33 0.01
C ASN A 843 -22.76 32.84 0.32
N ASP A 844 -23.42 32.50 1.44
CA ASP A 844 -23.61 31.12 1.85
C ASP A 844 -24.52 30.35 0.85
N ASN A 845 -24.18 29.12 0.60
CA ASN A 845 -24.94 28.18 -0.23
C ASN A 845 -25.23 26.85 0.53
N SER A 846 -25.30 26.92 1.87
CA SER A 846 -25.64 25.79 2.70
C SER A 846 -27.09 25.38 2.51
N SER A 847 -27.36 24.07 2.50
CA SER A 847 -28.67 23.48 2.31
C SER A 847 -28.80 22.19 3.13
N VAL A 848 -29.80 22.13 3.98
CA VAL A 848 -30.11 20.90 4.76
C VAL A 848 -30.56 19.76 3.84
N THR A 849 -31.32 20.10 2.78
CA THR A 849 -31.86 19.14 1.81
C THR A 849 -30.71 18.46 1.02
N ASP A 850 -29.70 19.24 0.63
CA ASP A 850 -28.59 18.77 -0.19
C ASP A 850 -27.41 18.31 0.67
N LYS A 851 -27.54 18.32 1.99
CA LYS A 851 -26.51 17.97 2.97
C LYS A 851 -25.22 18.77 2.77
N ARG A 852 -25.36 20.03 2.40
CA ARG A 852 -24.29 20.95 2.13
C ARG A 852 -24.24 22.00 3.24
N TYR A 853 -23.11 22.10 3.94
CA TYR A 853 -23.01 22.91 5.14
C TYR A 853 -21.75 23.77 5.13
N TYR A 854 -21.92 25.07 5.44
CA TYR A 854 -20.87 26.08 5.59
C TYR A 854 -19.94 26.19 4.36
N LEU A 855 -20.56 26.17 3.19
CA LEU A 855 -19.90 26.39 1.91
C LEU A 855 -20.61 27.52 1.15
N SER A 856 -19.81 28.39 0.54
CA SER A 856 -20.31 29.48 -0.29
C SER A 856 -20.83 29.02 -1.66
N LYS A 857 -21.31 29.96 -2.48
CA LYS A 857 -21.70 29.70 -3.89
C LYS A 857 -20.50 29.32 -4.74
N GLU A 858 -19.33 29.81 -4.40
CA GLU A 858 -18.04 29.47 -5.03
C GLU A 858 -17.34 28.25 -4.37
N ASN A 859 -18.07 27.49 -3.56
CA ASN A 859 -17.60 26.34 -2.80
C ASN A 859 -16.49 26.66 -1.78
N LEU A 860 -16.36 27.89 -1.31
CA LEU A 860 -15.39 28.31 -0.31
C LEU A 860 -15.90 28.05 1.11
N ALA A 861 -15.01 27.69 2.04
CA ALA A 861 -15.31 27.35 3.43
C ALA A 861 -15.00 28.53 4.38
N TRP A 862 -15.79 28.72 5.43
CA TRP A 862 -15.52 29.68 6.52
C TRP A 862 -14.73 29.09 7.68
N GLY A 863 -14.45 27.81 7.65
CA GLY A 863 -13.65 27.13 8.64
C GLY A 863 -12.97 25.92 8.04
N VAL A 864 -11.72 25.68 8.42
CA VAL A 864 -10.90 24.57 7.95
C VAL A 864 -10.21 23.91 9.13
N VAL A 865 -9.85 22.62 8.99
CA VAL A 865 -8.99 21.91 9.93
C VAL A 865 -7.71 21.48 9.21
N ILE A 866 -6.58 21.87 9.76
CA ILE A 866 -5.24 21.61 9.23
C ILE A 866 -4.56 20.57 10.14
N PRO A 867 -4.11 19.42 9.63
CA PRO A 867 -3.51 18.37 10.45
C PRO A 867 -2.03 18.63 10.76
N SER A 868 -1.74 19.81 11.25
CA SER A 868 -0.40 20.32 11.61
C SER A 868 -0.53 21.55 12.48
N GLU A 869 0.57 21.96 13.11
CA GLU A 869 0.71 23.34 13.50
C GLU A 869 0.55 24.21 12.27
N PHE A 870 -0.22 25.30 12.41
CA PHE A 870 -0.49 26.24 11.33
C PHE A 870 0.02 27.63 11.72
N ALA A 871 0.78 28.24 10.83
CA ALA A 871 1.25 29.60 10.96
C ALA A 871 0.24 30.52 10.27
N TRP A 872 -0.81 30.94 10.99
CA TRP A 872 -1.88 31.73 10.40
C TRP A 872 -1.42 33.07 9.84
N PRO A 873 -2.03 33.53 8.73
CA PRO A 873 -1.74 34.82 8.16
C PRO A 873 -1.92 35.99 9.14
N LEU A 874 -1.20 37.07 8.91
CA LEU A 874 -1.45 38.35 9.60
C LEU A 874 -2.81 38.91 9.25
N GLU A 875 -3.37 39.73 10.12
CA GLU A 875 -4.63 40.45 9.94
C GLU A 875 -4.70 41.11 8.56
N TYR A 876 -5.81 40.93 7.84
CA TYR A 876 -6.04 41.39 6.48
C TYR A 876 -5.10 40.83 5.42
N LYS A 877 -4.41 39.73 5.69
CA LYS A 877 -3.57 39.04 4.72
C LYS A 877 -4.23 37.77 4.27
N ASN A 878 -4.82 37.83 3.10
CA ASN A 878 -5.52 36.70 2.48
C ASN A 878 -4.66 35.43 2.38
N VAL A 879 -5.20 34.29 2.77
CA VAL A 879 -4.49 33.01 2.79
C VAL A 879 -3.89 32.61 1.44
N LYS A 880 -4.58 32.90 0.34
CA LYS A 880 -4.11 32.64 -1.03
C LYS A 880 -2.83 33.39 -1.37
N ASN A 881 -2.66 34.59 -0.82
CA ASN A 881 -1.50 35.42 -1.06
C ASN A 881 -0.34 35.09 -0.11
N VAL A 882 -0.62 34.52 1.04
CA VAL A 882 0.37 34.11 2.05
C VAL A 882 0.92 32.74 1.75
N TYR A 883 0.09 31.82 1.28
CA TYR A 883 0.41 30.46 0.95
C TYR A 883 0.27 30.23 -0.56
N GLU A 884 1.40 30.24 -1.28
CA GLU A 884 1.42 30.17 -2.76
C GLU A 884 0.79 28.88 -3.31
N ASP A 885 0.92 27.79 -2.56
CA ASP A 885 0.40 26.46 -2.94
C ASP A 885 -1.12 26.30 -2.70
N PHE A 886 -1.74 27.18 -1.91
CA PHE A 886 -3.15 27.10 -1.56
C PHE A 886 -4.07 27.10 -2.79
N ALA A 887 -3.82 28.02 -3.73
CA ALA A 887 -4.63 28.12 -4.95
C ALA A 887 -4.52 26.84 -5.81
N GLY A 888 -3.33 26.30 -5.96
CA GLY A 888 -3.09 25.03 -6.67
C GLY A 888 -3.83 23.85 -6.04
N TRP A 889 -3.80 23.76 -4.72
CA TRP A 889 -4.54 22.74 -3.98
C TRP A 889 -6.05 22.84 -4.22
N VAL A 890 -6.64 24.02 -4.07
CA VAL A 890 -8.08 24.22 -4.27
C VAL A 890 -8.49 23.93 -5.72
N ILE A 891 -7.79 24.51 -6.71
CA ILE A 891 -8.14 24.39 -8.13
C ILE A 891 -7.96 22.95 -8.64
N SER A 892 -6.96 22.23 -8.16
CA SER A 892 -6.74 20.81 -8.51
C SER A 892 -7.80 19.86 -7.91
N GLY A 893 -8.72 20.38 -7.09
CA GLY A 893 -9.67 19.54 -6.36
C GLY A 893 -9.01 18.72 -5.24
N GLY A 894 -7.94 19.25 -4.62
CA GLY A 894 -7.22 18.62 -3.53
C GLY A 894 -6.20 17.55 -3.97
N LYS A 895 -5.90 17.46 -5.27
CA LYS A 895 -4.95 16.45 -5.79
C LYS A 895 -3.51 16.89 -5.65
N ASP A 896 -3.23 18.16 -5.97
CA ASP A 896 -1.90 18.75 -5.91
C ASP A 896 -1.74 19.54 -4.60
N ASN A 897 -0.50 19.75 -4.19
CA ASN A 897 -0.15 20.61 -3.04
C ASN A 897 -0.91 20.25 -1.75
N LYS A 898 -1.09 18.97 -1.46
CA LYS A 898 -1.85 18.46 -0.30
C LYS A 898 -1.31 18.97 1.05
N ASP A 899 -0.10 19.49 1.07
CA ASP A 899 0.60 20.08 2.22
C ASP A 899 0.85 21.58 2.05
N TRP A 900 0.00 22.29 1.29
CA TRP A 900 0.09 23.71 1.00
C TRP A 900 0.38 24.59 2.23
N TYR A 901 -0.10 24.18 3.40
CA TYR A 901 0.03 24.89 4.67
C TYR A 901 1.45 24.87 5.26
N LYS A 902 2.40 24.21 4.62
CA LYS A 902 3.80 24.17 5.07
C LYS A 902 4.65 25.31 4.50
N ASN A 903 4.28 25.87 3.33
CA ASN A 903 5.08 26.82 2.59
C ASN A 903 4.40 28.20 2.55
N HIS A 904 4.93 29.18 3.28
CA HIS A 904 4.39 30.54 3.35
C HIS A 904 5.45 31.60 3.00
N ASN A 905 5.03 32.79 2.54
CA ASN A 905 5.90 33.92 2.16
C ASN A 905 6.39 34.77 3.33
N GLY A 906 6.08 34.40 4.55
CA GLY A 906 6.50 35.12 5.76
C GLY A 906 5.51 36.14 6.31
N GLN A 907 4.39 36.40 5.62
CA GLN A 907 3.30 37.29 6.11
C GLN A 907 2.38 36.53 7.08
N ILE A 908 2.97 35.89 8.06
CA ILE A 908 2.32 35.12 9.10
C ILE A 908 2.56 35.73 10.46
N PHE A 909 1.68 35.47 11.41
CA PHE A 909 1.93 35.82 12.79
C PHE A 909 3.14 35.04 13.33
N LYS A 910 4.06 35.78 13.95
CA LYS A 910 5.26 35.22 14.57
C LYS A 910 5.17 35.45 16.08
N LYS A 911 5.07 34.38 16.81
CA LYS A 911 5.01 34.37 18.27
C LYS A 911 6.32 34.81 18.90
#